data_59cce1d9b638b6db79edf379d27e4317
#
_entry.id   59cce1d9b638b6db79edf379d27e4317
#
_cell.length_a   1.000
_cell.length_b   1.000
_cell.length_c   1.000
_cell.angle_alpha   90.00
_cell.angle_beta   90.00
_cell.angle_gamma   90.00
#
_symmetry.space_group_name_H-M   'P 1'
#
loop_
_entity.id
_entity.type
_entity.pdbx_description
1 polymer ?
#
loop_
_entity_poly.entity_id
_entity_poly.type
_entity_poly.pdbx_seq_one_letter_code
_entity_poly.pdbx_strand_id
1 'polypeptide(L)'
;MTTTTPTTQGETDPTTASGAATTASGAGWAPPLGANVVPGGVRFGVWAPGADGVRVRIEGDAPATHPMTPGADGTGTWEVTVPGIGAGARYRFVVGAEGSGAGDGYPDPYSRSQPDGVHGASEVIDPATFAWTDAGWPGLPADGQVIYEVHVGTMTPEGTFAALAGQLPELKRLGVTVVELMPVAQCSGRWNWGYDGVDLFAPNHAYGRPDDLRRLVDTAHGLGLGVILDVVYNHFGPEGNYLRAFGEDYFTDRHMSPWGEGINYDGAGHGRVREFAISNALAWVAEYHFDGFRLDATDAIIDDSPVHLVAELTARARDLAAPRGIVVYAEDARNDVSRIRPVAKGGEGLDGVWADDFHHEVRVLLTGGREGYYQDYEGSTKAIAHTLDAGFGYQGEMSANLGHARGTRVTDEPASAFVFCIQNHDQVGNRPFGDRLHHDVPLDRYAAASALLLLAPETPLLFMGQEFAASTPFLYFTDHSGDLGGLVTEGRRAEFKGFAAFADADLRDSIPDPQAESTFHASKLDLAERETNAGIYRLYQDLLTLRRDDPVLAISDRTTSQAGPVGARAVALVRRHGDAHRLMIANFGAALTIRVADAPLLARLPEGAWERVLSTTDGRYGGPGTVPAFTGSGDGRVIEVPARSAALFRLG
;
A
#
# COMPACT_ATOMS: atom_id res chain seq x y z
N MET A 1 13.84 -34.08 60.07
CA MET A 1 13.97 -34.89 58.86
C MET A 1 14.13 -33.94 57.70
N THR A 2 15.32 -33.85 57.23
CA THR A 2 15.87 -32.95 56.23
C THR A 2 15.42 -33.35 54.84
N THR A 3 14.78 -32.44 54.10
CA THR A 3 14.50 -32.57 52.65
C THR A 3 15.44 -31.67 51.88
N THR A 4 16.33 -32.27 51.16
CA THR A 4 17.26 -31.68 50.21
C THR A 4 16.56 -31.30 48.89
N THR A 5 16.72 -30.06 48.49
CA THR A 5 16.33 -29.52 47.18
C THR A 5 17.44 -29.80 46.14
N PRO A 6 17.16 -30.23 44.92
CA PRO A 6 18.16 -30.29 43.85
C PRO A 6 18.30 -28.93 43.15
N THR A 7 19.51 -28.46 43.06
CA THR A 7 19.98 -27.33 42.25
C THR A 7 19.91 -27.72 40.77
N THR A 8 19.11 -27.02 39.99
CA THR A 8 19.18 -27.03 38.52
C THR A 8 20.22 -26.04 38.05
N GLN A 9 21.25 -26.54 37.38
CA GLN A 9 22.21 -25.74 36.61
C GLN A 9 21.46 -25.11 35.41
N GLY A 10 21.55 -23.78 35.31
CA GLY A 10 21.07 -23.05 34.14
C GLY A 10 22.03 -23.24 32.98
N GLU A 11 21.53 -23.78 31.89
CA GLU A 11 22.14 -23.65 30.58
C GLU A 11 22.03 -22.20 30.12
N THR A 12 23.16 -21.57 29.91
CA THR A 12 23.27 -20.25 29.28
C THR A 12 23.15 -20.40 27.78
N ASP A 13 22.06 -19.90 27.22
CA ASP A 13 21.84 -19.75 25.79
C ASP A 13 22.81 -18.68 25.20
N PRO A 14 23.63 -18.99 24.18
CA PRO A 14 24.57 -18.04 23.60
C PRO A 14 24.02 -17.37 22.37
N THR A 15 22.87 -16.73 22.41
CA THR A 15 22.31 -15.99 21.25
C THR A 15 21.94 -14.54 21.58
N THR A 16 22.84 -13.80 22.21
CA THR A 16 22.83 -12.34 22.18
C THR A 16 24.16 -11.83 21.62
N ALA A 17 24.34 -11.97 20.31
CA ALA A 17 25.30 -11.16 19.59
C ALA A 17 24.73 -9.76 19.42
N SER A 18 25.00 -8.90 20.40
CA SER A 18 24.85 -7.45 20.31
C SER A 18 25.73 -6.94 19.16
N GLY A 19 25.14 -6.79 17.96
CA GLY A 19 25.71 -5.96 16.90
C GLY A 19 25.64 -4.51 17.36
N ALA A 20 26.81 -3.89 17.51
CA ALA A 20 26.93 -2.48 17.85
C ALA A 20 26.13 -1.63 16.89
N ALA A 21 25.12 -0.92 17.38
CA ALA A 21 24.38 0.11 16.67
C ALA A 21 25.37 1.24 16.35
N THR A 22 25.79 1.32 15.10
CA THR A 22 26.42 2.54 14.56
C THR A 22 25.31 3.51 14.24
N THR A 23 25.14 4.53 15.05
CA THR A 23 24.34 5.71 14.76
C THR A 23 25.04 6.51 13.66
N ALA A 24 24.75 6.17 12.39
CA ALA A 24 25.03 7.00 11.25
C ALA A 24 23.73 7.11 10.45
N SER A 25 23.32 8.35 10.11
CA SER A 25 22.35 8.61 9.05
C SER A 25 22.60 7.64 7.88
N GLY A 26 21.56 7.14 7.18
CA GLY A 26 21.63 6.06 6.18
C GLY A 26 22.72 6.12 5.09
N ALA A 27 23.54 7.19 5.09
CA ALA A 27 24.73 7.33 4.26
C ALA A 27 25.78 6.27 4.65
N GLY A 28 25.87 5.21 3.84
CA GLY A 28 26.82 4.12 4.04
C GLY A 28 26.22 2.76 4.40
N TRP A 29 24.90 2.65 4.57
CA TRP A 29 24.24 1.36 4.71
C TRP A 29 24.23 0.61 3.36
N ALA A 30 24.46 -0.68 3.42
CA ALA A 30 24.31 -1.58 2.26
C ALA A 30 23.78 -2.93 2.74
N PRO A 31 23.05 -3.68 1.91
CA PRO A 31 22.65 -5.04 2.23
C PRO A 31 23.85 -5.89 2.61
N PRO A 32 23.70 -6.82 3.56
CA PRO A 32 24.81 -7.67 4.01
C PRO A 32 25.33 -8.60 2.90
N LEU A 33 24.46 -8.97 1.96
CA LEU A 33 24.71 -9.86 0.83
C LEU A 33 24.49 -9.13 -0.50
N GLY A 34 24.60 -9.85 -1.62
CA GLY A 34 24.53 -9.28 -2.96
C GLY A 34 25.88 -8.73 -3.44
N ALA A 35 25.84 -7.94 -4.52
CA ALA A 35 27.00 -7.29 -5.12
C ALA A 35 27.18 -5.88 -4.55
N ASN A 36 28.22 -5.66 -3.77
CA ASN A 36 28.53 -4.37 -3.16
C ASN A 36 29.86 -3.83 -3.72
N VAL A 37 29.84 -2.62 -4.29
CA VAL A 37 31.06 -1.95 -4.77
C VAL A 37 31.94 -1.58 -3.57
N VAL A 38 33.21 -1.95 -3.65
CA VAL A 38 34.19 -1.68 -2.61
C VAL A 38 35.48 -1.11 -3.26
N PRO A 39 36.39 -0.49 -2.49
CA PRO A 39 37.63 0.00 -3.07
C PRO A 39 38.39 -1.08 -3.87
N GLY A 40 38.53 -0.84 -5.16
CA GLY A 40 39.29 -1.72 -6.08
C GLY A 40 38.53 -2.89 -6.69
N GLY A 41 37.22 -3.04 -6.44
CA GLY A 41 36.42 -4.13 -7.03
C GLY A 41 34.98 -4.21 -6.51
N VAL A 42 34.44 -5.42 -6.56
CA VAL A 42 33.07 -5.72 -6.06
C VAL A 42 33.12 -6.91 -5.11
N ARG A 43 32.55 -6.76 -3.92
CA ARG A 43 32.30 -7.85 -2.99
C ARG A 43 30.96 -8.49 -3.34
N PHE A 44 30.98 -9.79 -3.60
CA PHE A 44 29.79 -10.63 -3.79
C PHE A 44 29.56 -11.47 -2.56
N GLY A 45 28.31 -11.53 -2.12
CA GLY A 45 27.88 -12.36 -1.01
C GLY A 45 26.53 -13.01 -1.31
N VAL A 46 26.35 -14.28 -0.94
CA VAL A 46 25.09 -15.00 -1.10
C VAL A 46 24.92 -16.01 0.02
N TRP A 47 23.67 -16.25 0.41
CA TRP A 47 23.31 -17.29 1.38
C TRP A 47 22.86 -18.54 0.65
N ALA A 48 23.60 -19.63 0.82
CA ALA A 48 23.33 -20.94 0.24
C ALA A 48 23.79 -22.05 1.21
N PRO A 49 23.02 -22.31 2.29
CA PRO A 49 23.47 -23.12 3.43
C PRO A 49 23.71 -24.59 3.08
N GLY A 50 23.00 -25.14 2.09
CA GLY A 50 23.15 -26.52 1.66
C GLY A 50 24.11 -26.74 0.50
N ALA A 51 24.82 -25.70 0.04
CA ALA A 51 25.68 -25.81 -1.12
C ALA A 51 27.05 -26.44 -0.80
N ASP A 52 27.50 -27.38 -1.63
CA ASP A 52 28.85 -27.94 -1.58
C ASP A 52 29.94 -27.01 -2.16
N GLY A 53 29.54 -25.90 -2.78
CA GLY A 53 30.37 -24.88 -3.36
C GLY A 53 29.53 -23.80 -4.03
N VAL A 54 30.03 -22.58 -4.05
CA VAL A 54 29.43 -21.46 -4.77
C VAL A 54 30.51 -20.70 -5.53
N ARG A 55 30.14 -20.20 -6.69
CA ARG A 55 31.01 -19.37 -7.55
C ARG A 55 30.22 -18.18 -8.06
N VAL A 56 30.87 -17.05 -8.25
CA VAL A 56 30.30 -15.96 -9.04
C VAL A 56 30.88 -16.00 -10.44
N ARG A 57 30.00 -15.98 -11.45
CA ARG A 57 30.37 -15.86 -12.86
C ARG A 57 30.14 -14.42 -13.29
N ILE A 58 31.21 -13.75 -13.73
CA ILE A 58 31.12 -12.43 -14.35
C ILE A 58 30.95 -12.65 -15.85
N GLU A 59 29.92 -12.04 -16.43
CA GLU A 59 29.59 -12.14 -17.85
C GLU A 59 30.32 -11.05 -18.67
N GLY A 60 30.39 -11.22 -19.99
CA GLY A 60 31.02 -10.29 -20.93
C GLY A 60 31.75 -11.02 -22.04
N ASP A 61 32.58 -10.29 -22.82
CA ASP A 61 33.33 -10.84 -23.95
C ASP A 61 34.35 -11.94 -23.53
N ALA A 62 34.81 -11.87 -22.28
CA ALA A 62 35.69 -12.87 -21.67
C ALA A 62 35.12 -13.28 -20.30
N PRO A 63 34.11 -14.16 -20.25
CA PRO A 63 33.51 -14.58 -19.01
C PRO A 63 34.53 -15.20 -18.04
N ALA A 64 34.44 -14.82 -16.76
CA ALA A 64 35.33 -15.34 -15.72
C ALA A 64 34.48 -15.86 -14.54
N THR A 65 34.92 -17.00 -13.99
CA THR A 65 34.25 -17.61 -12.82
C THR A 65 35.20 -17.57 -11.64
N HIS A 66 34.75 -17.04 -10.52
CA HIS A 66 35.50 -16.88 -9.29
C HIS A 66 34.91 -17.76 -8.20
N PRO A 67 35.67 -18.68 -7.57
CA PRO A 67 35.21 -19.45 -6.45
C PRO A 67 34.96 -18.53 -5.24
N MET A 68 33.88 -18.82 -4.49
CA MET A 68 33.56 -18.11 -3.26
C MET A 68 34.02 -18.93 -2.06
N THR A 69 34.32 -18.27 -0.96
CA THR A 69 34.68 -18.90 0.30
C THR A 69 33.52 -18.90 1.26
N PRO A 70 33.31 -19.98 2.05
CA PRO A 70 32.31 -19.98 3.12
C PRO A 70 32.58 -18.87 4.13
N GLY A 71 31.52 -18.19 4.57
CA GLY A 71 31.61 -17.20 5.65
C GLY A 71 32.08 -17.83 6.97
N ALA A 72 32.85 -17.07 7.73
CA ALA A 72 33.45 -17.54 8.98
C ALA A 72 32.42 -17.84 10.09
N ASP A 73 31.20 -17.35 9.95
CA ASP A 73 30.10 -17.53 10.91
C ASP A 73 29.41 -18.91 10.84
N GLY A 74 29.74 -19.71 9.82
CA GLY A 74 29.14 -21.03 9.62
C GLY A 74 27.65 -21.04 9.30
N THR A 75 27.08 -19.90 8.93
CA THR A 75 25.63 -19.76 8.65
C THR A 75 25.24 -20.14 7.23
N GLY A 76 26.18 -20.62 6.41
CA GLY A 76 25.95 -20.97 4.99
C GLY A 76 26.02 -19.78 4.04
N THR A 77 26.64 -18.68 4.46
CA THR A 77 26.99 -17.56 3.58
C THR A 77 28.26 -17.89 2.79
N TRP A 78 28.35 -17.35 1.58
CA TRP A 78 29.50 -17.46 0.68
C TRP A 78 29.91 -16.09 0.20
N GLU A 79 31.21 -15.79 0.18
CA GLU A 79 31.72 -14.48 -0.18
C GLU A 79 32.97 -14.53 -1.08
N VAL A 80 33.12 -13.53 -1.95
CA VAL A 80 34.36 -13.26 -2.71
C VAL A 80 34.43 -11.78 -3.07
N THR A 81 35.64 -11.21 -3.10
CA THR A 81 35.87 -9.90 -3.70
C THR A 81 36.60 -10.09 -5.03
N VAL A 82 35.95 -9.61 -6.11
CA VAL A 82 36.53 -9.66 -7.47
C VAL A 82 37.13 -8.30 -7.80
N PRO A 83 38.45 -8.22 -7.97
CA PRO A 83 39.10 -6.95 -8.27
C PRO A 83 38.89 -6.51 -9.73
N GLY A 84 38.99 -5.21 -9.98
CA GLY A 84 39.02 -4.64 -11.33
C GLY A 84 37.69 -4.57 -12.05
N ILE A 85 36.57 -4.90 -11.38
CA ILE A 85 35.20 -4.72 -11.88
C ILE A 85 34.46 -3.69 -11.02
N GLY A 86 33.34 -3.17 -11.52
CA GLY A 86 32.55 -2.15 -10.86
C GLY A 86 31.11 -2.13 -11.35
N ALA A 87 30.42 -1.00 -11.15
CA ALA A 87 29.06 -0.81 -11.62
C ALA A 87 28.92 -1.11 -13.13
N GLY A 88 27.80 -1.73 -13.50
CA GLY A 88 27.52 -2.20 -14.86
C GLY A 88 28.02 -3.61 -15.18
N ALA A 89 28.84 -4.22 -14.32
CA ALA A 89 29.26 -5.61 -14.52
C ALA A 89 28.05 -6.55 -14.37
N ARG A 90 27.93 -7.51 -15.29
CA ARG A 90 26.89 -8.53 -15.28
C ARG A 90 27.40 -9.79 -14.61
N TYR A 91 26.56 -10.44 -13.79
CA TYR A 91 26.97 -11.62 -13.05
C TYR A 91 25.82 -12.56 -12.73
N ARG A 92 26.19 -13.81 -12.40
CA ARG A 92 25.30 -14.85 -11.87
C ARG A 92 26.00 -15.61 -10.75
N PHE A 93 25.22 -16.21 -9.84
CA PHE A 93 25.75 -17.18 -8.90
C PHE A 93 25.58 -18.61 -9.44
N VAL A 94 26.62 -19.38 -9.39
CA VAL A 94 26.64 -20.81 -9.76
C VAL A 94 26.72 -21.61 -8.47
N VAL A 95 25.62 -22.25 -8.09
CA VAL A 95 25.48 -23.03 -6.85
C VAL A 95 25.81 -24.49 -7.13
N GLY A 96 26.62 -25.12 -6.30
CA GLY A 96 27.10 -26.51 -6.41
C GLY A 96 28.61 -26.62 -6.68
N ALA A 97 29.15 -27.81 -6.46
CA ALA A 97 30.57 -28.09 -6.67
C ALA A 97 31.01 -27.89 -8.14
N GLU A 98 32.30 -27.70 -8.38
CA GLU A 98 32.85 -27.62 -9.73
C GLU A 98 32.58 -28.93 -10.50
N GLY A 99 32.00 -28.80 -11.70
CA GLY A 99 31.64 -29.96 -12.53
C GLY A 99 30.28 -30.60 -12.21
N SER A 100 29.48 -30.02 -11.28
CA SER A 100 28.17 -30.52 -10.88
C SER A 100 27.08 -30.35 -11.94
N GLY A 101 27.38 -29.77 -13.11
CA GLY A 101 26.35 -29.49 -14.14
C GLY A 101 25.40 -28.34 -13.79
N ALA A 102 25.79 -27.46 -12.90
CA ALA A 102 24.98 -26.33 -12.38
C ALA A 102 24.59 -25.26 -13.43
N GLY A 103 24.73 -25.54 -14.71
CA GLY A 103 24.35 -24.65 -15.82
C GLY A 103 25.09 -23.31 -15.81
N ASP A 104 24.41 -22.29 -16.36
CA ASP A 104 24.96 -20.92 -16.44
C ASP A 104 24.81 -20.12 -15.13
N GLY A 105 24.15 -20.67 -14.11
CA GLY A 105 23.91 -20.05 -12.81
C GLY A 105 22.59 -19.27 -12.76
N TYR A 106 22.32 -18.69 -11.59
CA TYR A 106 21.06 -18.03 -11.24
C TYR A 106 21.30 -16.54 -10.98
N PRO A 107 20.29 -15.66 -11.19
CA PRO A 107 20.33 -14.30 -10.71
C PRO A 107 20.53 -14.23 -9.19
N ASP A 108 21.03 -13.10 -8.72
CA ASP A 108 21.29 -12.86 -7.31
C ASP A 108 20.00 -12.55 -6.56
N PRO A 109 19.63 -13.23 -5.46
CA PRO A 109 18.48 -12.89 -4.64
C PRO A 109 18.49 -11.43 -4.14
N TYR A 110 19.67 -10.82 -3.98
CA TYR A 110 19.86 -9.42 -3.58
C TYR A 110 20.15 -8.49 -4.77
N SER A 111 19.80 -8.89 -5.99
CA SER A 111 20.04 -8.10 -7.20
C SER A 111 19.38 -6.74 -7.14
N ARG A 112 20.16 -5.67 -7.37
CA ARG A 112 19.65 -4.29 -7.48
C ARG A 112 19.20 -3.90 -8.88
N SER A 113 19.46 -4.74 -9.87
CA SER A 113 19.05 -4.51 -11.28
C SER A 113 19.02 -5.81 -12.05
N GLN A 114 17.91 -6.06 -12.74
CA GLN A 114 17.67 -7.19 -13.63
C GLN A 114 17.31 -6.68 -15.03
N PRO A 115 18.27 -6.13 -15.77
CA PRO A 115 17.97 -5.41 -17.00
C PRO A 115 17.48 -6.30 -18.16
N ASP A 116 17.65 -7.63 -18.04
CA ASP A 116 17.15 -8.62 -19.00
C ASP A 116 16.02 -9.48 -18.41
N GLY A 117 15.35 -8.98 -17.35
CA GLY A 117 14.25 -9.67 -16.67
C GLY A 117 14.72 -10.76 -15.69
N VAL A 118 13.75 -11.47 -15.11
CA VAL A 118 13.93 -12.41 -13.99
C VAL A 118 14.84 -13.61 -14.30
N HIS A 119 15.03 -13.94 -15.58
CA HIS A 119 15.91 -15.00 -16.03
C HIS A 119 17.30 -14.49 -16.47
N GLY A 120 17.47 -13.16 -16.48
CA GLY A 120 18.69 -12.49 -16.92
C GLY A 120 19.83 -12.55 -15.89
N ALA A 121 21.00 -12.05 -16.29
CA ALA A 121 22.08 -11.81 -15.37
C ALA A 121 21.78 -10.56 -14.52
N SER A 122 22.15 -10.61 -13.25
CA SER A 122 22.12 -9.43 -12.36
C SER A 122 23.18 -8.43 -12.78
N GLU A 123 22.92 -7.14 -12.55
CA GLU A 123 23.85 -6.05 -12.82
C GLU A 123 24.31 -5.39 -11.53
N VAL A 124 25.62 -5.17 -11.40
CA VAL A 124 26.21 -4.43 -10.28
C VAL A 124 25.79 -2.97 -10.35
N ILE A 125 25.14 -2.49 -9.31
CA ILE A 125 24.75 -1.08 -9.13
C ILE A 125 25.56 -0.49 -7.98
N ASP A 126 26.04 0.75 -8.17
CA ASP A 126 26.63 1.56 -7.10
C ASP A 126 25.68 2.69 -6.73
N PRO A 127 24.87 2.55 -5.66
CA PRO A 127 23.93 3.58 -5.24
C PRO A 127 24.59 4.91 -4.87
N ALA A 128 25.86 4.88 -4.46
CA ALA A 128 26.60 6.08 -4.04
C ALA A 128 26.92 7.04 -5.20
N THR A 129 26.74 6.60 -6.45
CA THR A 129 26.97 7.47 -7.63
C THR A 129 25.79 8.40 -7.93
N PHE A 130 24.60 8.15 -7.34
CA PHE A 130 23.46 9.04 -7.52
C PHE A 130 23.60 10.29 -6.66
N ALA A 131 23.44 11.45 -7.29
CA ALA A 131 23.56 12.75 -6.61
C ALA A 131 22.19 13.22 -6.10
N TRP A 132 21.85 12.86 -4.87
CA TRP A 132 20.64 13.29 -4.20
C TRP A 132 20.62 14.81 -3.96
N THR A 133 19.44 15.44 -4.09
CA THR A 133 19.23 16.86 -3.79
C THR A 133 18.31 17.09 -2.58
N ASP A 134 17.84 16.05 -1.96
CA ASP A 134 16.82 15.98 -0.90
C ASP A 134 17.36 16.09 0.53
N ALA A 135 18.60 16.52 0.74
CA ALA A 135 19.25 16.58 2.07
C ALA A 135 18.46 17.39 3.13
N GLY A 136 17.54 18.26 2.69
CA GLY A 136 16.65 19.05 3.56
C GLY A 136 15.27 18.43 3.78
N TRP A 137 14.99 17.27 3.22
CA TRP A 137 13.71 16.60 3.33
C TRP A 137 13.53 15.98 4.73
N PRO A 138 12.51 16.41 5.52
CA PRO A 138 12.32 15.93 6.89
C PRO A 138 11.63 14.56 6.96
N GLY A 139 11.17 14.02 5.83
CA GLY A 139 10.27 12.88 5.79
C GLY A 139 8.82 13.25 6.03
N LEU A 140 8.00 12.26 6.30
CA LEU A 140 6.56 12.41 6.52
C LEU A 140 6.27 12.67 8.01
N PRO A 141 5.31 13.58 8.33
CA PRO A 141 4.77 13.70 9.68
C PRO A 141 3.95 12.45 10.04
N ALA A 142 3.63 12.27 11.32
CA ALA A 142 2.83 11.13 11.78
C ALA A 142 1.36 11.17 11.31
N ASP A 143 0.83 12.34 10.95
CA ASP A 143 -0.55 12.55 10.52
C ASP A 143 -0.64 13.60 9.39
N GLY A 144 -1.85 13.81 8.86
CA GLY A 144 -2.12 14.79 7.82
C GLY A 144 -1.85 14.29 6.40
N GLN A 145 -1.61 13.00 6.19
CA GLN A 145 -1.42 12.42 4.87
C GLN A 145 -2.70 12.47 4.04
N VAL A 146 -2.49 12.68 2.74
CA VAL A 146 -3.43 12.40 1.65
C VAL A 146 -2.67 11.51 0.68
N ILE A 147 -3.02 10.23 0.67
CA ILE A 147 -2.32 9.21 -0.11
C ILE A 147 -2.90 9.17 -1.52
N TYR A 148 -2.02 9.07 -2.52
CA TYR A 148 -2.39 8.87 -3.92
C TYR A 148 -1.71 7.61 -4.42
N GLU A 149 -2.48 6.54 -4.57
CA GLU A 149 -2.04 5.24 -5.04
C GLU A 149 -1.91 5.25 -6.56
N VAL A 150 -0.77 4.76 -7.06
CA VAL A 150 -0.45 4.80 -8.49
C VAL A 150 0.24 3.52 -8.96
N HIS A 151 -0.22 2.99 -10.10
CA HIS A 151 0.49 1.98 -10.88
C HIS A 151 1.36 2.66 -11.93
N VAL A 152 2.68 2.50 -11.83
CA VAL A 152 3.67 3.19 -12.68
C VAL A 152 3.39 2.96 -14.16
N GLY A 153 3.12 1.70 -14.54
CA GLY A 153 2.92 1.30 -15.94
C GLY A 153 1.66 1.86 -16.62
N THR A 154 0.65 2.32 -15.84
CA THR A 154 -0.64 2.75 -16.39
C THR A 154 -1.01 4.20 -16.07
N MET A 155 -0.22 4.90 -15.26
CA MET A 155 -0.47 6.31 -14.94
C MET A 155 -0.28 7.23 -16.15
N THR A 156 0.65 6.88 -17.04
CA THR A 156 0.96 7.65 -18.25
C THR A 156 1.01 6.75 -19.48
N PRO A 157 0.93 7.30 -20.70
CA PRO A 157 1.11 6.51 -21.92
C PRO A 157 2.44 5.76 -21.97
N GLU A 158 3.54 6.38 -21.52
CA GLU A 158 4.88 5.78 -21.48
C GLU A 158 4.99 4.67 -20.43
N GLY A 159 4.36 4.85 -19.26
CA GLY A 159 4.37 3.89 -18.18
C GLY A 159 5.74 3.70 -17.54
N THR A 160 6.49 4.79 -17.30
CA THR A 160 7.84 4.77 -16.75
C THR A 160 7.99 5.66 -15.52
N PHE A 161 9.02 5.43 -14.70
CA PHE A 161 9.35 6.29 -13.56
C PHE A 161 9.57 7.76 -14.00
N ALA A 162 10.24 7.97 -15.13
CA ALA A 162 10.49 9.30 -15.66
C ALA A 162 9.20 10.02 -16.06
N ALA A 163 8.25 9.33 -16.69
CA ALA A 163 6.97 9.89 -17.07
C ALA A 163 6.09 10.20 -15.85
N LEU A 164 6.10 9.30 -14.84
CA LEU A 164 5.41 9.54 -13.57
C LEU A 164 6.00 10.75 -12.83
N ALA A 165 7.33 10.93 -12.81
CA ALA A 165 7.96 12.12 -12.23
C ALA A 165 7.43 13.42 -12.85
N GLY A 166 7.08 13.41 -14.14
CA GLY A 166 6.44 14.53 -14.82
C GLY A 166 5.02 14.86 -14.32
N GLN A 167 4.33 13.92 -13.64
CA GLN A 167 2.99 14.12 -13.06
C GLN A 167 3.01 14.63 -11.63
N LEU A 168 4.13 14.56 -10.92
CA LEU A 168 4.25 14.96 -9.51
C LEU A 168 3.84 16.42 -9.24
N PRO A 169 4.19 17.42 -10.09
CA PRO A 169 3.73 18.80 -9.90
C PRO A 169 2.20 18.93 -9.91
N GLU A 170 1.51 18.10 -10.71
CA GLU A 170 0.06 18.08 -10.76
C GLU A 170 -0.55 17.49 -9.50
N LEU A 171 0.00 16.35 -9.00
CA LEU A 171 -0.44 15.73 -7.75
C LEU A 171 -0.24 16.68 -6.56
N LYS A 172 0.88 17.42 -6.53
CA LYS A 172 1.11 18.47 -5.53
C LYS A 172 0.05 19.57 -5.62
N ARG A 173 -0.28 20.04 -6.83
CA ARG A 173 -1.31 21.06 -7.06
C ARG A 173 -2.71 20.57 -6.67
N LEU A 174 -2.99 19.30 -6.85
CA LEU A 174 -4.23 18.66 -6.39
C LEU A 174 -4.37 18.73 -4.86
N GLY A 175 -3.29 18.63 -4.13
CA GLY A 175 -3.27 18.62 -2.66
C GLY A 175 -2.84 17.28 -2.05
N VAL A 176 -2.32 16.36 -2.87
CA VAL A 176 -1.68 15.13 -2.42
C VAL A 176 -0.46 15.45 -1.57
N THR A 177 -0.18 14.65 -0.56
CA THR A 177 1.02 14.77 0.29
C THR A 177 1.93 13.54 0.19
N VAL A 178 1.38 12.39 -0.18
CA VAL A 178 2.10 11.10 -0.29
C VAL A 178 1.70 10.41 -1.58
N VAL A 179 2.67 9.99 -2.36
CA VAL A 179 2.47 9.09 -3.50
C VAL A 179 2.80 7.67 -3.05
N GLU A 180 1.84 6.77 -3.17
CA GLU A 180 2.01 5.34 -2.91
C GLU A 180 2.21 4.62 -4.26
N LEU A 181 3.39 4.07 -4.47
CA LEU A 181 3.66 3.26 -5.65
C LEU A 181 3.18 1.82 -5.40
N MET A 182 2.29 1.29 -6.24
CA MET A 182 2.06 -0.16 -6.30
C MET A 182 3.40 -0.88 -6.51
N PRO A 183 3.50 -2.19 -6.18
CA PRO A 183 4.81 -2.85 -6.10
C PRO A 183 5.63 -2.68 -7.38
N VAL A 184 6.91 -2.32 -7.20
CA VAL A 184 7.85 -2.08 -8.30
C VAL A 184 8.97 -3.12 -8.37
N ALA A 185 8.96 -4.14 -7.52
CA ALA A 185 9.95 -5.21 -7.57
C ALA A 185 9.91 -5.94 -8.93
N GLN A 186 11.08 -6.40 -9.38
CA GLN A 186 11.19 -7.10 -10.65
C GLN A 186 10.36 -8.38 -10.64
N CYS A 187 9.43 -8.50 -11.57
CA CYS A 187 8.61 -9.68 -11.87
C CYS A 187 8.82 -10.14 -13.31
N SER A 188 8.21 -11.26 -13.68
CA SER A 188 8.22 -11.76 -15.06
C SER A 188 7.42 -10.86 -16.00
N GLY A 189 7.72 -10.95 -17.30
CA GLY A 189 6.98 -10.28 -18.36
C GLY A 189 7.23 -8.77 -18.46
N ARG A 190 6.35 -8.11 -19.21
CA ARG A 190 6.44 -6.68 -19.57
C ARG A 190 5.41 -5.82 -18.82
N TRP A 191 4.34 -6.43 -18.31
CA TRP A 191 3.29 -5.79 -17.52
C TRP A 191 2.79 -6.71 -16.42
N ASN A 192 2.62 -6.17 -15.26
CA ASN A 192 2.11 -6.84 -14.07
C ASN A 192 1.64 -5.78 -13.07
N TRP A 193 0.70 -6.10 -12.20
CA TRP A 193 0.34 -5.22 -11.10
C TRP A 193 1.50 -5.00 -10.12
N GLY A 194 2.47 -5.94 -10.09
CA GLY A 194 3.66 -5.89 -9.24
C GLY A 194 3.67 -6.91 -8.12
N TYR A 195 2.57 -7.64 -7.89
CA TYR A 195 2.45 -8.62 -6.80
C TYR A 195 3.10 -9.97 -7.10
N ASP A 196 3.67 -10.16 -8.27
CA ASP A 196 4.45 -11.35 -8.64
C ASP A 196 5.98 -11.10 -8.58
N GLY A 197 6.44 -10.22 -7.69
CA GLY A 197 7.85 -9.87 -7.53
C GLY A 197 8.70 -11.06 -7.09
N VAL A 198 9.89 -11.23 -7.72
CA VAL A 198 10.85 -12.30 -7.40
C VAL A 198 12.25 -11.79 -7.08
N ASP A 199 12.67 -10.68 -7.68
CA ASP A 199 13.93 -10.00 -7.37
C ASP A 199 13.60 -8.71 -6.59
N LEU A 200 13.38 -8.86 -5.27
CA LEU A 200 12.78 -7.82 -4.44
C LEU A 200 13.60 -6.52 -4.36
N PHE A 201 14.92 -6.59 -4.54
CA PHE A 201 15.81 -5.42 -4.45
C PHE A 201 15.94 -4.67 -5.78
N ALA A 202 15.47 -5.25 -6.89
CA ALA A 202 15.56 -4.67 -8.22
C ALA A 202 14.24 -3.98 -8.60
N PRO A 203 14.23 -2.68 -8.93
CA PRO A 203 13.10 -2.08 -9.60
C PRO A 203 12.84 -2.74 -10.95
N ASN A 204 11.57 -2.92 -11.30
CA ASN A 204 11.16 -3.53 -12.57
C ASN A 204 11.74 -2.75 -13.76
N HIS A 205 12.54 -3.43 -14.56
CA HIS A 205 13.24 -2.85 -15.70
C HIS A 205 12.30 -2.25 -16.77
N ALA A 206 11.04 -2.72 -16.83
CA ALA A 206 10.03 -2.16 -17.73
C ALA A 206 9.66 -0.71 -17.39
N TYR A 207 9.86 -0.28 -16.13
CA TYR A 207 9.58 1.10 -15.68
C TYR A 207 10.80 2.02 -15.80
N GLY A 208 11.99 1.48 -15.99
CA GLY A 208 13.23 2.23 -16.11
C GLY A 208 14.39 1.62 -15.31
N ARG A 209 15.47 2.36 -15.18
CA ARG A 209 16.65 1.95 -14.41
C ARG A 209 16.52 2.35 -12.93
N PRO A 210 17.31 1.76 -12.02
CA PRO A 210 17.34 2.15 -10.61
C PRO A 210 17.49 3.66 -10.38
N ASP A 211 18.29 4.36 -11.17
CA ASP A 211 18.46 5.81 -11.05
C ASP A 211 17.24 6.62 -11.52
N ASP A 212 16.38 6.06 -12.37
CA ASP A 212 15.13 6.72 -12.75
C ASP A 212 14.14 6.71 -11.59
N LEU A 213 14.10 5.62 -10.81
CA LEU A 213 13.32 5.56 -9.56
C LEU A 213 13.88 6.51 -8.49
N ARG A 214 15.22 6.57 -8.31
CA ARG A 214 15.85 7.55 -7.40
C ARG A 214 15.48 8.98 -7.79
N ARG A 215 15.50 9.29 -9.09
CA ARG A 215 15.13 10.61 -9.62
C ARG A 215 13.66 10.94 -9.40
N LEU A 216 12.77 9.95 -9.49
CA LEU A 216 11.34 10.11 -9.15
C LEU A 216 11.19 10.55 -7.68
N VAL A 217 11.84 9.83 -6.75
CA VAL A 217 11.77 10.13 -5.31
C VAL A 217 12.41 11.50 -4.99
N ASP A 218 13.59 11.77 -5.52
CA ASP A 218 14.27 13.07 -5.35
C ASP A 218 13.41 14.25 -5.85
N THR A 219 12.74 14.05 -7.01
CA THR A 219 11.81 15.05 -7.56
C THR A 219 10.60 15.25 -6.64
N ALA A 220 10.04 14.18 -6.09
CA ALA A 220 8.92 14.24 -5.15
C ALA A 220 9.29 15.04 -3.90
N HIS A 221 10.44 14.74 -3.29
CA HIS A 221 10.96 15.46 -2.13
C HIS A 221 11.17 16.94 -2.41
N GLY A 222 11.72 17.27 -3.59
CA GLY A 222 11.88 18.67 -4.04
C GLY A 222 10.57 19.43 -4.16
N LEU A 223 9.45 18.74 -4.37
CA LEU A 223 8.09 19.30 -4.40
C LEU A 223 7.40 19.26 -3.02
N GLY A 224 8.03 18.68 -2.01
CA GLY A 224 7.41 18.45 -0.70
C GLY A 224 6.31 17.39 -0.74
N LEU A 225 6.54 16.33 -1.51
CA LEU A 225 5.74 15.09 -1.56
C LEU A 225 6.56 13.96 -0.99
N GLY A 226 5.99 13.16 -0.08
CA GLY A 226 6.58 11.88 0.30
C GLY A 226 6.26 10.80 -0.71
N VAL A 227 7.07 9.74 -0.71
CA VAL A 227 6.84 8.55 -1.54
C VAL A 227 6.92 7.31 -0.67
N ILE A 228 5.86 6.51 -0.65
CA ILE A 228 5.84 5.20 0.01
C ILE A 228 5.73 4.09 -1.04
N LEU A 229 6.19 2.91 -0.67
CA LEU A 229 6.21 1.76 -1.56
C LEU A 229 5.30 0.66 -1.00
N ASP A 230 4.45 0.13 -1.86
CA ASP A 230 3.75 -1.12 -1.59
C ASP A 230 4.73 -2.28 -1.74
N VAL A 231 4.90 -3.09 -0.69
CA VAL A 231 5.86 -4.18 -0.61
C VAL A 231 5.21 -5.50 -0.25
N VAL A 232 5.62 -6.55 -0.95
CA VAL A 232 5.06 -7.89 -0.84
C VAL A 232 6.04 -8.78 -0.09
N TYR A 233 5.73 -9.10 1.18
CA TYR A 233 6.53 -10.00 2.03
C TYR A 233 5.75 -11.23 2.50
N ASN A 234 4.51 -11.39 2.02
CA ASN A 234 3.67 -12.53 2.34
C ASN A 234 3.87 -13.72 1.39
N HIS A 235 4.35 -13.47 0.16
CA HIS A 235 4.67 -14.48 -0.84
C HIS A 235 5.70 -13.98 -1.86
N PHE A 236 6.17 -14.86 -2.74
CA PHE A 236 6.98 -14.54 -3.91
C PHE A 236 6.25 -14.94 -5.18
N GLY A 237 6.52 -14.22 -6.25
CA GLY A 237 6.02 -14.58 -7.58
C GLY A 237 6.47 -15.98 -8.01
N PRO A 238 5.72 -16.66 -8.88
CA PRO A 238 6.02 -18.03 -9.29
C PRO A 238 7.09 -18.11 -10.37
N GLU A 239 7.16 -17.17 -11.29
CA GLU A 239 8.04 -17.22 -12.45
C GLU A 239 9.32 -16.41 -12.22
N GLY A 240 10.48 -17.07 -12.34
CA GLY A 240 11.79 -16.44 -12.07
C GLY A 240 12.21 -16.52 -10.59
N ASN A 241 11.45 -17.18 -9.75
CA ASN A 241 11.83 -17.42 -8.34
C ASN A 241 12.87 -18.54 -8.27
N TYR A 242 14.13 -18.15 -8.05
CA TYR A 242 15.24 -19.07 -7.92
C TYR A 242 15.72 -19.30 -6.49
N LEU A 243 15.00 -18.82 -5.46
CA LEU A 243 15.40 -18.91 -4.05
C LEU A 243 15.69 -20.35 -3.61
N ARG A 244 14.91 -21.34 -4.10
CA ARG A 244 15.16 -22.75 -3.80
C ARG A 244 16.49 -23.29 -4.32
N ALA A 245 17.04 -22.71 -5.38
CA ALA A 245 18.36 -23.09 -5.87
C ALA A 245 19.49 -22.69 -4.91
N PHE A 246 19.22 -21.72 -4.03
CA PHE A 246 20.13 -21.28 -2.97
C PHE A 246 19.89 -22.00 -1.66
N GLY A 247 18.63 -22.28 -1.29
CA GLY A 247 18.28 -23.00 -0.06
C GLY A 247 16.78 -23.25 0.09
N GLU A 248 16.45 -24.43 0.60
CA GLU A 248 15.07 -24.77 0.94
C GLU A 248 14.55 -23.96 2.12
N ASP A 249 15.43 -23.48 2.99
CA ASP A 249 15.10 -22.74 4.22
C ASP A 249 14.39 -21.38 3.97
N TYR A 250 14.33 -20.90 2.73
CA TYR A 250 13.52 -19.72 2.39
C TYR A 250 12.02 -19.97 2.57
N PHE A 251 11.58 -21.22 2.50
CA PHE A 251 10.18 -21.63 2.57
C PHE A 251 9.93 -22.54 3.76
N THR A 252 8.66 -22.68 4.15
CA THR A 252 8.25 -23.57 5.25
C THR A 252 6.95 -24.26 4.90
N ASP A 253 6.84 -25.53 5.29
CA ASP A 253 5.59 -26.31 5.25
C ASP A 253 4.76 -26.18 6.54
N ARG A 254 5.27 -25.45 7.55
CA ARG A 254 4.55 -25.19 8.80
C ARG A 254 3.33 -24.31 8.58
N HIS A 255 3.44 -23.40 7.61
CA HIS A 255 2.42 -22.43 7.27
C HIS A 255 2.11 -22.51 5.78
N MET A 256 0.82 -22.47 5.46
CA MET A 256 0.34 -22.39 4.06
C MET A 256 -0.35 -21.05 3.86
N SER A 257 -0.07 -20.41 2.75
CA SER A 257 -0.72 -19.18 2.31
C SER A 257 -1.67 -19.46 1.14
N PRO A 258 -2.52 -18.51 0.75
CA PRO A 258 -3.31 -18.63 -0.49
C PRO A 258 -2.46 -18.86 -1.75
N TRP A 259 -1.18 -18.49 -1.71
CA TRP A 259 -0.22 -18.61 -2.83
C TRP A 259 0.70 -19.84 -2.72
N GLY A 260 0.49 -20.74 -1.74
CA GLY A 260 1.26 -21.96 -1.54
C GLY A 260 2.04 -22.00 -0.22
N GLU A 261 3.26 -22.59 -0.26
CA GLU A 261 4.13 -22.66 0.94
C GLU A 261 4.45 -21.28 1.49
N GLY A 262 4.43 -21.15 2.81
CA GLY A 262 4.76 -19.90 3.49
C GLY A 262 6.24 -19.55 3.39
N ILE A 263 6.56 -18.28 3.54
CA ILE A 263 7.93 -17.81 3.74
C ILE A 263 8.35 -18.16 5.17
N ASN A 264 9.57 -18.65 5.34
CA ASN A 264 10.06 -19.13 6.63
C ASN A 264 10.51 -17.98 7.56
N TYR A 265 9.57 -17.37 8.27
CA TYR A 265 9.88 -16.29 9.21
C TYR A 265 10.08 -16.75 10.67
N ASP A 266 9.73 -18.00 11.01
CA ASP A 266 9.73 -18.51 12.39
C ASP A 266 10.21 -19.96 12.57
N GLY A 267 10.54 -20.66 11.47
CA GLY A 267 11.04 -22.04 11.50
C GLY A 267 12.57 -22.12 11.65
N ALA A 268 13.11 -23.30 11.47
CA ALA A 268 14.56 -23.50 11.45
C ALA A 268 15.21 -22.68 10.32
N GLY A 269 16.33 -21.99 10.60
CA GLY A 269 17.00 -21.15 9.59
C GLY A 269 16.35 -19.78 9.34
N HIS A 270 15.22 -19.47 9.97
CA HIS A 270 14.43 -18.26 9.74
C HIS A 270 15.21 -16.94 9.82
N GLY A 271 16.24 -16.86 10.64
CA GLY A 271 16.96 -15.59 10.87
C GLY A 271 17.52 -14.96 9.59
N ARG A 272 17.97 -15.77 8.62
CA ARG A 272 18.45 -15.27 7.32
C ARG A 272 17.31 -14.87 6.39
N VAL A 273 16.18 -15.53 6.48
CA VAL A 273 14.98 -15.20 5.69
C VAL A 273 14.35 -13.90 6.20
N ARG A 274 14.27 -13.73 7.51
CA ARG A 274 13.86 -12.45 8.13
C ARG A 274 14.81 -11.31 7.69
N GLU A 275 16.13 -11.55 7.77
CA GLU A 275 17.12 -10.54 7.35
C GLU A 275 17.02 -10.22 5.86
N PHE A 276 16.65 -11.17 5.00
CA PHE A 276 16.40 -10.92 3.58
C PHE A 276 15.26 -9.91 3.38
N ALA A 277 14.08 -10.15 3.98
CA ALA A 277 12.94 -9.25 3.88
C ALA A 277 13.21 -7.88 4.52
N ILE A 278 13.80 -7.86 5.72
CA ILE A 278 14.13 -6.62 6.41
C ILE A 278 15.18 -5.82 5.64
N SER A 279 16.26 -6.47 5.16
CA SER A 279 17.28 -5.79 4.34
C SER A 279 16.70 -5.22 3.05
N ASN A 280 15.68 -5.83 2.48
CA ASN A 280 14.98 -5.27 1.33
C ASN A 280 14.26 -3.96 1.71
N ALA A 281 13.48 -3.93 2.77
CA ALA A 281 12.86 -2.71 3.26
C ALA A 281 13.91 -1.62 3.58
N LEU A 282 15.00 -2.01 4.24
CA LEU A 282 16.10 -1.07 4.54
C LEU A 282 16.78 -0.53 3.27
N ALA A 283 16.91 -1.34 2.21
CA ALA A 283 17.44 -0.89 0.91
C ALA A 283 16.54 0.17 0.28
N TRP A 284 15.22 0.00 0.31
CA TRP A 284 14.29 1.00 -0.18
C TRP A 284 14.40 2.32 0.60
N VAL A 285 14.59 2.27 1.91
CA VAL A 285 14.80 3.47 2.75
C VAL A 285 16.16 4.13 2.51
N ALA A 286 17.25 3.33 2.44
CA ALA A 286 18.62 3.85 2.40
C ALA A 286 19.10 4.21 1.00
N GLU A 287 18.76 3.41 -0.02
CA GLU A 287 19.29 3.56 -1.38
C GLU A 287 18.33 4.29 -2.33
N TYR A 288 17.03 4.34 -1.98
CA TYR A 288 15.99 5.01 -2.78
C TYR A 288 15.26 6.12 -2.02
N HIS A 289 15.57 6.34 -0.74
CA HIS A 289 14.99 7.37 0.14
C HIS A 289 13.47 7.32 0.28
N PHE A 290 12.83 6.14 0.12
CA PHE A 290 11.41 6.01 0.38
C PHE A 290 11.04 6.45 1.79
N ASP A 291 9.87 7.06 1.95
CA ASP A 291 9.34 7.60 3.20
C ASP A 291 8.44 6.60 3.93
N GLY A 292 8.50 5.34 3.55
CA GLY A 292 7.76 4.28 4.21
C GLY A 292 7.14 3.27 3.28
N PHE A 293 6.17 2.52 3.81
CA PHE A 293 5.62 1.34 3.15
C PHE A 293 4.11 1.21 3.35
N ARG A 294 3.46 0.60 2.39
CA ARG A 294 2.27 -0.20 2.58
C ARG A 294 2.69 -1.67 2.54
N LEU A 295 2.38 -2.44 3.57
CA LEU A 295 2.70 -3.87 3.66
C LEU A 295 1.50 -4.67 3.17
N ASP A 296 1.69 -5.40 2.07
CA ASP A 296 0.68 -6.23 1.42
C ASP A 296 0.28 -7.41 2.30
N ALA A 297 -1.03 -7.68 2.39
CA ALA A 297 -1.65 -8.84 3.03
C ALA A 297 -0.93 -9.29 4.32
N THR A 298 -0.80 -8.39 5.29
CA THR A 298 -0.09 -8.69 6.55
C THR A 298 -0.73 -9.80 7.37
N ASP A 299 -2.00 -10.11 7.11
CA ASP A 299 -2.70 -11.28 7.68
C ASP A 299 -2.20 -12.62 7.12
N ALA A 300 -1.54 -12.61 5.96
CA ALA A 300 -0.89 -13.78 5.37
C ALA A 300 0.61 -13.88 5.73
N ILE A 301 1.19 -12.89 6.41
CA ILE A 301 2.51 -13.00 7.03
C ILE A 301 2.36 -13.73 8.37
N ILE A 302 2.58 -15.04 8.35
CA ILE A 302 2.46 -15.87 9.56
C ILE A 302 3.83 -15.98 10.22
N ASP A 303 3.91 -15.52 11.46
CA ASP A 303 5.16 -15.45 12.24
C ASP A 303 4.84 -15.62 13.74
N ASP A 304 5.16 -16.79 14.29
CA ASP A 304 4.98 -17.14 15.69
C ASP A 304 6.15 -16.69 16.56
N SER A 305 7.10 -15.89 16.04
CA SER A 305 8.23 -15.37 16.80
C SER A 305 7.79 -14.40 17.89
N PRO A 306 8.56 -14.25 18.97
CA PRO A 306 8.26 -13.30 20.06
C PRO A 306 8.12 -11.85 19.60
N VAL A 307 8.81 -11.46 18.53
CA VAL A 307 8.66 -10.18 17.84
C VAL A 307 8.28 -10.47 16.39
N HIS A 308 7.07 -10.11 16.03
CA HIS A 308 6.56 -10.32 14.67
C HIS A 308 7.43 -9.57 13.63
N LEU A 309 7.67 -10.17 12.45
CA LEU A 309 8.46 -9.60 11.36
C LEU A 309 8.09 -8.15 11.07
N VAL A 310 6.79 -7.86 10.98
CA VAL A 310 6.27 -6.53 10.66
C VAL A 310 6.70 -5.48 11.70
N ALA A 311 6.68 -5.83 12.99
CA ALA A 311 7.13 -4.95 14.06
C ALA A 311 8.66 -4.72 14.02
N GLU A 312 9.44 -5.78 13.79
CA GLU A 312 10.90 -5.69 13.69
C GLU A 312 11.32 -4.84 12.46
N LEU A 313 10.73 -5.12 11.30
CA LEU A 313 10.95 -4.38 10.07
C LEU A 313 10.66 -2.88 10.26
N THR A 314 9.49 -2.56 10.84
CA THR A 314 9.06 -1.18 11.10
C THR A 314 10.04 -0.45 12.00
N ALA A 315 10.46 -1.08 13.11
CA ALA A 315 11.41 -0.49 14.04
C ALA A 315 12.76 -0.21 13.36
N ARG A 316 13.32 -1.20 12.65
CA ARG A 316 14.62 -1.08 11.98
C ARG A 316 14.59 -0.06 10.84
N ALA A 317 13.49 0.02 10.09
CA ALA A 317 13.33 1.02 9.04
C ALA A 317 13.30 2.45 9.61
N ARG A 318 12.59 2.66 10.73
CA ARG A 318 12.57 3.95 11.43
C ARG A 318 13.93 4.34 11.99
N ASP A 319 14.64 3.40 12.60
CA ASP A 319 15.97 3.63 13.15
C ASP A 319 16.96 4.04 12.04
N LEU A 320 16.89 3.38 10.87
CA LEU A 320 17.75 3.69 9.72
C LEU A 320 17.41 5.05 9.11
N ALA A 321 16.12 5.39 9.02
CA ALA A 321 15.68 6.65 8.42
C ALA A 321 15.99 7.87 9.29
N ALA A 322 16.10 7.69 10.64
CA ALA A 322 16.21 8.81 11.58
C ALA A 322 17.34 9.78 11.23
N PRO A 323 17.10 11.12 11.30
CA PRO A 323 15.93 11.80 11.87
C PRO A 323 14.75 12.00 10.90
N ARG A 324 14.81 11.50 9.67
CA ARG A 324 13.74 11.59 8.68
C ARG A 324 12.54 10.74 9.13
N GLY A 325 11.34 11.35 9.13
CA GLY A 325 10.10 10.63 9.47
C GLY A 325 9.68 9.68 8.35
N ILE A 326 9.33 8.45 8.70
CA ILE A 326 8.72 7.49 7.77
C ILE A 326 7.41 6.95 8.34
N VAL A 327 6.53 6.47 7.47
CA VAL A 327 5.23 5.89 7.83
C VAL A 327 5.12 4.46 7.30
N VAL A 328 4.46 3.60 8.07
CA VAL A 328 4.21 2.21 7.66
C VAL A 328 2.73 1.88 7.85
N TYR A 329 2.08 1.49 6.76
CA TYR A 329 0.68 1.08 6.73
C TYR A 329 0.58 -0.42 6.50
N ALA A 330 -0.38 -1.08 7.14
CA ALA A 330 -0.73 -2.46 6.87
C ALA A 330 -1.97 -2.55 6.00
N GLU A 331 -1.97 -3.48 5.04
CA GLU A 331 -3.22 -4.08 4.61
C GLU A 331 -3.48 -5.30 5.50
N ASP A 332 -4.65 -5.34 6.17
CA ASP A 332 -5.03 -6.45 7.06
C ASP A 332 -6.55 -6.64 7.07
N ALA A 333 -7.01 -7.67 6.39
CA ALA A 333 -8.43 -7.96 6.24
C ALA A 333 -9.13 -8.34 7.55
N ARG A 334 -8.38 -8.62 8.63
CA ARG A 334 -8.93 -9.03 9.93
C ARG A 334 -9.50 -7.89 10.75
N ASN A 335 -9.22 -6.62 10.43
CA ASN A 335 -9.49 -5.45 11.28
C ASN A 335 -8.80 -5.56 12.64
N ASP A 336 -7.55 -5.99 12.65
CA ASP A 336 -6.80 -6.17 13.87
C ASP A 336 -6.07 -4.88 14.28
N VAL A 337 -6.57 -4.25 15.33
CA VAL A 337 -6.02 -3.00 15.86
C VAL A 337 -4.62 -3.17 16.48
N SER A 338 -4.18 -4.41 16.73
CA SER A 338 -2.81 -4.67 17.25
C SER A 338 -1.74 -4.20 16.27
N ARG A 339 -2.03 -4.16 14.97
CA ARG A 339 -1.12 -3.63 13.94
C ARG A 339 -0.69 -2.20 14.26
N ILE A 340 -1.63 -1.34 14.65
CA ILE A 340 -1.39 0.10 14.87
C ILE A 340 -1.16 0.47 16.34
N ARG A 341 -1.41 -0.42 17.29
CA ARG A 341 -1.09 -0.16 18.70
C ARG A 341 0.41 -0.01 18.91
N PRO A 342 0.84 0.94 19.73
CA PRO A 342 2.25 1.04 20.10
C PRO A 342 2.80 -0.26 20.71
N VAL A 343 4.06 -0.60 20.42
CA VAL A 343 4.74 -1.79 20.94
C VAL A 343 4.68 -1.84 22.49
N ALA A 344 4.80 -0.69 23.16
CA ALA A 344 4.67 -0.58 24.61
C ALA A 344 3.28 -0.98 25.15
N LYS A 345 2.26 -1.03 24.30
CA LYS A 345 0.89 -1.48 24.59
C LYS A 345 0.59 -2.88 24.04
N GLY A 346 1.62 -3.60 23.60
CA GLY A 346 1.51 -4.96 23.06
C GLY A 346 1.06 -5.04 21.60
N GLY A 347 1.19 -3.95 20.84
CA GLY A 347 0.96 -3.92 19.40
C GLY A 347 2.25 -3.96 18.60
N GLU A 348 2.14 -3.80 17.27
CA GLU A 348 3.26 -3.84 16.34
C GLU A 348 3.80 -2.44 16.00
N GLY A 349 3.05 -1.38 16.29
CA GLY A 349 3.51 -0.01 16.24
C GLY A 349 3.53 0.61 14.84
N LEU A 350 2.72 0.12 13.91
CA LEU A 350 2.54 0.75 12.60
C LEU A 350 1.81 2.08 12.71
N ASP A 351 1.91 2.92 11.68
CA ASP A 351 1.26 4.24 11.64
C ASP A 351 -0.22 4.15 11.24
N GLY A 352 -0.58 3.11 10.47
CA GLY A 352 -1.97 2.92 10.10
C GLY A 352 -2.25 1.57 9.45
N VAL A 353 -3.54 1.37 9.16
CA VAL A 353 -4.10 0.17 8.52
C VAL A 353 -5.16 0.56 7.50
N TRP A 354 -5.20 -0.14 6.38
CA TRP A 354 -6.30 0.00 5.43
C TRP A 354 -7.60 -0.50 6.06
N ALA A 355 -8.63 0.34 6.06
CA ALA A 355 -9.91 0.06 6.71
C ALA A 355 -11.02 0.02 5.67
N ASP A 356 -11.11 -1.10 4.95
CA ASP A 356 -11.98 -1.30 3.79
C ASP A 356 -13.47 -1.27 4.12
N ASP A 357 -13.85 -1.42 5.38
CA ASP A 357 -15.25 -1.37 5.81
C ASP A 357 -15.95 -0.08 5.35
N PHE A 358 -15.23 1.07 5.37
CA PHE A 358 -15.79 2.32 4.87
C PHE A 358 -16.11 2.23 3.37
N HIS A 359 -15.18 1.72 2.56
CA HIS A 359 -15.40 1.50 1.14
C HIS A 359 -16.60 0.59 0.91
N HIS A 360 -16.67 -0.53 1.63
CA HIS A 360 -17.68 -1.55 1.42
C HIS A 360 -19.08 -1.02 1.76
N GLU A 361 -19.24 -0.34 2.90
CA GLU A 361 -20.50 0.28 3.29
C GLU A 361 -20.96 1.36 2.28
N VAL A 362 -20.04 2.24 1.85
CA VAL A 362 -20.34 3.27 0.85
C VAL A 362 -20.74 2.64 -0.48
N ARG A 363 -19.99 1.64 -0.96
CA ARG A 363 -20.29 0.96 -2.21
C ARG A 363 -21.66 0.28 -2.18
N VAL A 364 -21.95 -0.50 -1.14
CA VAL A 364 -23.24 -1.19 -0.98
C VAL A 364 -24.39 -0.16 -0.90
N LEU A 365 -24.22 0.95 -0.18
CA LEU A 365 -25.21 2.02 -0.15
C LEU A 365 -25.48 2.58 -1.55
N LEU A 366 -24.43 2.80 -2.35
CA LEU A 366 -24.56 3.48 -3.63
C LEU A 366 -25.07 2.57 -4.75
N THR A 367 -24.58 1.33 -4.80
CA THR A 367 -24.85 0.38 -5.89
C THR A 367 -25.95 -0.64 -5.57
N GLY A 368 -26.10 -1.01 -4.30
CA GLY A 368 -26.97 -2.10 -3.85
C GLY A 368 -26.38 -3.50 -4.06
N GLY A 369 -25.16 -3.61 -4.63
CA GLY A 369 -24.49 -4.91 -4.87
C GLY A 369 -24.05 -5.56 -3.56
N ARG A 370 -24.33 -6.87 -3.40
CA ARG A 370 -24.05 -7.65 -2.18
C ARG A 370 -23.45 -9.01 -2.50
N GLU A 371 -22.80 -9.14 -3.64
CA GLU A 371 -22.10 -10.37 -4.02
C GLU A 371 -20.78 -10.53 -3.27
N GLY A 372 -20.36 -11.76 -3.04
CA GLY A 372 -19.12 -12.11 -2.37
C GLY A 372 -19.08 -11.56 -0.94
N TYR A 373 -17.96 -10.97 -0.54
CA TYR A 373 -17.77 -10.41 0.80
C TYR A 373 -18.66 -9.19 1.10
N TYR A 374 -19.24 -8.54 0.08
CA TYR A 374 -20.18 -7.43 0.29
C TYR A 374 -21.49 -7.85 0.99
N GLN A 375 -21.80 -9.15 1.08
CA GLN A 375 -22.94 -9.65 1.85
C GLN A 375 -22.87 -9.30 3.34
N ASP A 376 -21.68 -9.08 3.87
CA ASP A 376 -21.45 -8.71 5.28
C ASP A 376 -21.85 -7.25 5.59
N TYR A 377 -22.05 -6.41 4.58
CA TYR A 377 -22.24 -4.97 4.74
C TYR A 377 -23.70 -4.55 4.53
N GLU A 378 -24.18 -3.69 5.44
CA GLU A 378 -25.56 -3.23 5.39
C GLU A 378 -25.82 -2.23 4.25
N GLY A 379 -24.81 -1.43 3.86
CA GLY A 379 -24.96 -0.30 2.95
C GLY A 379 -25.94 0.72 3.55
N SER A 380 -25.85 0.97 4.85
CA SER A 380 -26.74 1.87 5.57
C SER A 380 -26.01 3.12 6.04
N THR A 381 -26.74 4.23 6.17
CA THR A 381 -26.18 5.48 6.72
C THR A 381 -25.74 5.34 8.18
N LYS A 382 -26.34 4.40 8.91
CA LYS A 382 -25.95 4.07 10.28
C LYS A 382 -24.60 3.33 10.30
N ALA A 383 -24.39 2.37 9.41
CA ALA A 383 -23.14 1.62 9.33
C ALA A 383 -21.99 2.53 8.87
N ILE A 384 -22.20 3.38 7.87
CA ILE A 384 -21.21 4.39 7.46
C ILE A 384 -20.84 5.33 8.63
N ALA A 385 -21.86 5.83 9.37
CA ALA A 385 -21.61 6.70 10.51
C ALA A 385 -20.84 5.97 11.63
N HIS A 386 -21.15 4.69 11.86
CA HIS A 386 -20.39 3.86 12.80
C HIS A 386 -18.93 3.72 12.38
N THR A 387 -18.64 3.42 11.12
CA THR A 387 -17.27 3.28 10.61
C THR A 387 -16.48 4.59 10.74
N LEU A 388 -17.11 5.75 10.44
CA LEU A 388 -16.52 7.07 10.65
C LEU A 388 -16.21 7.40 12.13
N ASP A 389 -17.03 6.92 13.06
CA ASP A 389 -16.81 7.16 14.49
C ASP A 389 -15.80 6.17 15.09
N ALA A 390 -15.69 4.96 14.53
CA ALA A 390 -15.00 3.85 15.15
C ALA A 390 -13.72 3.40 14.40
N GLY A 391 -13.53 3.79 13.13
CA GLY A 391 -12.42 3.36 12.28
C GLY A 391 -12.70 2.05 11.55
N PHE A 392 -13.15 1.01 12.27
CA PHE A 392 -13.61 -0.25 11.70
C PHE A 392 -15.12 -0.42 11.83
N GLY A 393 -15.74 -1.06 10.85
CA GLY A 393 -17.15 -1.48 10.91
C GLY A 393 -17.33 -2.75 11.76
N TYR A 394 -16.36 -3.67 11.69
CA TYR A 394 -16.30 -4.90 12.48
C TYR A 394 -15.27 -4.78 13.59
N GLN A 395 -15.69 -4.97 14.85
CA GLN A 395 -14.85 -4.90 16.04
C GLN A 395 -15.10 -6.05 17.02
N GLY A 396 -15.40 -7.23 16.48
CA GLY A 396 -15.74 -8.47 17.19
C GLY A 396 -17.11 -9.03 16.80
N GLU A 397 -17.82 -8.37 15.90
CA GLU A 397 -19.10 -8.85 15.39
C GLU A 397 -18.90 -10.07 14.47
N MET A 398 -19.95 -10.91 14.37
CA MET A 398 -19.95 -12.09 13.52
C MET A 398 -19.99 -11.69 12.04
N SER A 399 -19.00 -12.12 11.25
CA SER A 399 -19.01 -12.02 9.81
C SER A 399 -19.74 -13.24 9.23
N ALA A 400 -20.74 -13.00 8.40
CA ALA A 400 -21.47 -14.07 7.73
C ALA A 400 -20.61 -14.74 6.65
N ASN A 401 -19.77 -13.95 5.98
CA ASN A 401 -18.85 -14.42 4.94
C ASN A 401 -17.75 -15.32 5.51
N LEU A 402 -17.15 -14.93 6.64
CA LEU A 402 -16.06 -15.68 7.27
C LEU A 402 -16.57 -16.80 8.18
N GLY A 403 -17.82 -16.74 8.68
CA GLY A 403 -18.37 -17.71 9.61
C GLY A 403 -17.82 -17.60 11.05
N HIS A 404 -17.10 -16.52 11.38
CA HIS A 404 -16.56 -16.24 12.71
C HIS A 404 -16.54 -14.73 13.00
N ALA A 405 -16.26 -14.36 14.26
CA ALA A 405 -16.12 -12.96 14.67
C ALA A 405 -14.93 -12.31 13.94
N ARG A 406 -15.12 -11.06 13.46
CA ARG A 406 -14.10 -10.27 12.76
C ARG A 406 -13.81 -8.99 13.53
N GLY A 407 -12.55 -8.62 13.56
CA GLY A 407 -12.08 -7.36 14.11
C GLY A 407 -11.81 -7.38 15.61
N THR A 408 -11.11 -6.36 16.04
CA THR A 408 -10.79 -6.08 17.44
C THR A 408 -11.25 -4.68 17.80
N ARG A 409 -11.54 -4.47 19.09
CA ARG A 409 -12.09 -3.20 19.55
C ARG A 409 -11.06 -2.08 19.45
N VAL A 410 -11.44 -1.00 18.76
CA VAL A 410 -10.74 0.28 18.73
C VAL A 410 -11.03 1.04 20.03
N THR A 411 -10.03 1.62 20.65
CA THR A 411 -10.14 2.30 21.95
C THR A 411 -9.64 3.75 21.92
N ASP A 412 -8.33 3.92 21.74
CA ASP A 412 -7.64 5.21 21.78
C ASP A 412 -6.74 5.47 20.54
N GLU A 413 -6.88 4.63 19.53
CA GLU A 413 -6.18 4.79 18.26
C GLU A 413 -6.69 6.03 17.52
N PRO A 414 -5.81 6.90 16.97
CA PRO A 414 -6.23 8.12 16.30
C PRO A 414 -6.96 7.83 14.98
N ALA A 415 -7.82 8.75 14.53
CA ALA A 415 -8.51 8.58 13.25
C ALA A 415 -7.55 8.47 12.08
N SER A 416 -6.42 9.20 12.11
CA SER A 416 -5.39 9.14 11.08
C SER A 416 -4.75 7.77 10.88
N ALA A 417 -4.85 6.86 11.87
CA ALA A 417 -4.37 5.49 11.74
C ALA A 417 -5.26 4.58 10.87
N PHE A 418 -6.43 5.05 10.46
CA PHE A 418 -7.32 4.31 9.56
C PHE A 418 -7.28 4.94 8.18
N VAL A 419 -6.82 4.18 7.19
CA VAL A 419 -6.79 4.62 5.80
C VAL A 419 -8.11 4.26 5.14
N PHE A 420 -8.87 5.28 4.75
CA PHE A 420 -10.15 5.13 4.07
C PHE A 420 -10.00 5.40 2.58
N CYS A 421 -10.72 4.63 1.78
CA CYS A 421 -10.84 4.85 0.34
C CYS A 421 -12.30 4.69 -0.12
N ILE A 422 -12.61 5.17 -1.32
CA ILE A 422 -13.80 4.78 -2.08
C ILE A 422 -13.41 4.04 -3.37
N GLN A 423 -12.12 4.00 -3.69
CA GLN A 423 -11.47 3.22 -4.73
C GLN A 423 -10.00 3.02 -4.33
N ASN A 424 -9.45 1.85 -4.59
CA ASN A 424 -8.04 1.51 -4.65
C ASN A 424 -7.84 0.49 -5.79
N HIS A 425 -6.62 0.02 -6.00
CA HIS A 425 -6.33 -0.94 -7.07
C HIS A 425 -7.17 -2.22 -6.93
N ASP A 426 -7.32 -2.76 -5.71
CA ASP A 426 -8.09 -3.98 -5.44
C ASP A 426 -9.59 -3.80 -5.66
N GLN A 427 -10.15 -2.72 -5.12
CA GLN A 427 -11.60 -2.48 -5.18
C GLN A 427 -12.08 -2.15 -6.60
N VAL A 428 -11.18 -1.70 -7.47
CA VAL A 428 -11.44 -1.48 -8.90
C VAL A 428 -11.03 -2.72 -9.70
N GLY A 429 -9.79 -3.17 -9.57
CA GLY A 429 -9.18 -4.16 -10.45
C GLY A 429 -9.65 -5.58 -10.21
N ASN A 430 -10.12 -5.93 -8.99
CA ASN A 430 -10.73 -7.22 -8.71
C ASN A 430 -12.17 -7.34 -9.23
N ARG A 431 -12.71 -6.30 -9.89
CA ARG A 431 -13.97 -6.40 -10.61
C ARG A 431 -13.76 -7.04 -11.99
N PRO A 432 -14.76 -7.75 -12.55
CA PRO A 432 -14.61 -8.48 -13.81
C PRO A 432 -14.12 -7.62 -14.98
N PHE A 433 -14.55 -6.35 -15.02
CA PHE A 433 -14.20 -5.39 -16.09
C PHE A 433 -13.42 -4.18 -15.58
N GLY A 434 -12.89 -4.24 -14.36
CA GLY A 434 -12.11 -3.15 -13.77
C GLY A 434 -12.91 -1.85 -13.60
N ASP A 435 -14.21 -1.97 -13.34
CA ASP A 435 -15.13 -0.83 -13.28
C ASP A 435 -14.87 0.02 -12.03
N ARG A 436 -14.71 1.32 -12.25
CA ARG A 436 -14.59 2.32 -11.18
C ARG A 436 -15.94 2.61 -10.56
N LEU A 437 -15.97 3.09 -9.31
CA LEU A 437 -17.23 3.38 -8.61
C LEU A 437 -18.14 4.34 -9.43
N HIS A 438 -17.58 5.35 -10.05
CA HIS A 438 -18.32 6.31 -10.87
C HIS A 438 -18.78 5.77 -12.23
N HIS A 439 -18.39 4.57 -12.64
CA HIS A 439 -19.00 3.86 -13.78
C HIS A 439 -20.35 3.24 -13.38
N ASP A 440 -20.48 2.83 -12.11
CA ASP A 440 -21.68 2.15 -11.59
C ASP A 440 -22.74 3.13 -11.04
N VAL A 441 -22.36 4.37 -10.69
CA VAL A 441 -23.23 5.33 -10.02
C VAL A 441 -23.22 6.71 -10.70
N PRO A 442 -24.32 7.48 -10.60
CA PRO A 442 -24.35 8.86 -11.09
C PRO A 442 -23.27 9.72 -10.47
N LEU A 443 -22.64 10.59 -11.26
CA LEU A 443 -21.50 11.42 -10.85
C LEU A 443 -21.81 12.33 -9.64
N ASP A 444 -23.06 12.77 -9.47
CA ASP A 444 -23.49 13.56 -8.31
C ASP A 444 -23.43 12.75 -6.99
N ARG A 445 -23.78 11.46 -7.01
CA ARG A 445 -23.60 10.56 -5.86
C ARG A 445 -22.13 10.29 -5.58
N TYR A 446 -21.36 10.08 -6.63
CA TYR A 446 -19.91 9.91 -6.53
C TYR A 446 -19.25 11.14 -5.90
N ALA A 447 -19.60 12.36 -6.35
CA ALA A 447 -19.12 13.61 -5.77
C ALA A 447 -19.46 13.75 -4.27
N ALA A 448 -20.67 13.30 -3.86
CA ALA A 448 -21.07 13.30 -2.46
C ALA A 448 -20.24 12.30 -1.61
N ALA A 449 -19.93 11.11 -2.15
CA ALA A 449 -19.07 10.14 -1.49
C ALA A 449 -17.62 10.63 -1.39
N SER A 450 -17.11 11.26 -2.44
CA SER A 450 -15.77 11.88 -2.46
C SER A 450 -15.65 12.97 -1.39
N ALA A 451 -16.68 13.81 -1.24
CA ALA A 451 -16.69 14.84 -0.21
C ALA A 451 -16.73 14.22 1.21
N LEU A 452 -17.45 13.11 1.41
CA LEU A 452 -17.47 12.41 2.70
C LEU A 452 -16.10 11.84 3.05
N LEU A 453 -15.43 11.16 2.10
CA LEU A 453 -14.08 10.65 2.26
C LEU A 453 -13.09 11.76 2.62
N LEU A 454 -13.06 12.84 1.82
CA LEU A 454 -12.03 13.86 1.92
C LEU A 454 -12.17 14.81 3.12
N LEU A 455 -13.38 14.92 3.70
CA LEU A 455 -13.64 15.76 4.89
C LEU A 455 -13.75 14.94 6.20
N ALA A 456 -13.64 13.61 6.11
CA ALA A 456 -13.53 12.72 7.27
C ALA A 456 -12.16 12.91 7.97
N PRO A 457 -12.06 12.61 9.29
CA PRO A 457 -10.77 12.75 10.01
C PRO A 457 -9.74 11.68 9.67
N GLU A 458 -10.15 10.56 9.13
CA GLU A 458 -9.31 9.44 8.72
C GLU A 458 -8.36 9.85 7.57
N THR A 459 -7.30 9.07 7.36
CA THR A 459 -6.38 9.28 6.25
C THR A 459 -7.03 8.85 4.93
N PRO A 460 -7.25 9.76 3.98
CA PRO A 460 -7.83 9.40 2.70
C PRO A 460 -6.78 8.82 1.76
N LEU A 461 -7.14 7.73 1.08
CA LEU A 461 -6.44 7.19 -0.08
C LEU A 461 -7.26 7.46 -1.34
N LEU A 462 -6.61 7.99 -2.35
CA LEU A 462 -7.14 8.22 -3.69
C LEU A 462 -6.46 7.27 -4.67
N PHE A 463 -7.23 6.56 -5.46
CA PHE A 463 -6.69 5.77 -6.56
C PHE A 463 -6.51 6.63 -7.81
N MET A 464 -5.42 6.47 -8.53
CA MET A 464 -5.09 7.24 -9.74
C MET A 464 -6.29 7.36 -10.70
N GLY A 465 -6.58 8.60 -11.14
CA GLY A 465 -7.72 8.91 -12.00
C GLY A 465 -9.06 9.09 -11.28
N GLN A 466 -9.11 8.85 -9.97
CA GLN A 466 -10.29 9.05 -9.15
C GLN A 466 -10.72 10.53 -9.14
N GLU A 467 -9.76 11.42 -9.05
CA GLU A 467 -9.96 12.87 -8.87
C GLU A 467 -10.58 13.58 -10.08
N PHE A 468 -10.53 12.97 -11.24
CA PHE A 468 -11.20 13.47 -12.45
C PHE A 468 -12.19 12.47 -13.06
N ALA A 469 -12.60 11.47 -12.27
CA ALA A 469 -13.56 10.44 -12.68
C ALA A 469 -13.18 9.82 -14.03
N ALA A 470 -11.98 9.24 -14.12
CA ALA A 470 -11.41 8.65 -15.33
C ALA A 470 -12.35 7.62 -15.96
N SER A 471 -12.55 7.70 -17.27
CA SER A 471 -13.37 6.76 -18.03
C SER A 471 -12.69 5.41 -18.25
N THR A 472 -11.37 5.36 -18.12
CA THR A 472 -10.59 4.12 -18.29
C THR A 472 -10.79 3.20 -17.09
N PRO A 473 -11.02 1.89 -17.32
CA PRO A 473 -11.03 0.90 -16.25
C PRO A 473 -9.62 0.70 -15.67
N PHE A 474 -9.52 -0.05 -14.59
CA PHE A 474 -8.25 -0.64 -14.17
C PHE A 474 -8.42 -2.14 -14.07
N LEU A 475 -7.90 -2.85 -15.06
CA LEU A 475 -8.07 -4.29 -15.23
C LEU A 475 -6.97 -5.06 -14.50
N TYR A 476 -7.25 -6.31 -14.13
CA TYR A 476 -6.18 -7.22 -13.70
C TYR A 476 -5.38 -7.67 -14.93
N PHE A 477 -4.06 -7.51 -14.88
CA PHE A 477 -3.13 -7.88 -15.95
C PHE A 477 -1.82 -8.43 -15.42
N THR A 478 -1.32 -9.46 -16.10
CA THR A 478 -0.02 -10.11 -15.91
C THR A 478 0.55 -10.51 -17.27
N ASP A 479 1.85 -10.82 -17.34
CA ASP A 479 2.51 -11.30 -18.58
C ASP A 479 3.39 -12.52 -18.22
N HIS A 480 2.72 -13.63 -17.86
CA HIS A 480 3.39 -14.89 -17.55
C HIS A 480 3.63 -15.71 -18.80
N SER A 481 4.76 -16.45 -18.81
CA SER A 481 5.11 -17.33 -19.90
C SER A 481 4.44 -18.71 -19.82
N GLY A 482 4.36 -19.40 -20.94
CA GLY A 482 3.95 -20.81 -21.03
C GLY A 482 2.56 -21.11 -20.48
N ASP A 483 2.42 -22.24 -19.79
CA ASP A 483 1.13 -22.75 -19.27
C ASP A 483 0.61 -21.90 -18.09
N LEU A 484 1.48 -21.21 -17.37
CA LEU A 484 1.12 -20.39 -16.21
C LEU A 484 0.14 -19.27 -16.61
N GLY A 485 0.42 -18.57 -17.71
CA GLY A 485 -0.48 -17.52 -18.20
C GLY A 485 -1.89 -18.03 -18.47
N GLY A 486 -2.03 -19.22 -19.08
CA GLY A 486 -3.31 -19.90 -19.28
C GLY A 486 -4.04 -20.20 -17.97
N LEU A 487 -3.33 -20.73 -16.99
CA LEU A 487 -3.88 -21.04 -15.65
C LEU A 487 -4.36 -19.78 -14.92
N VAL A 488 -3.63 -18.67 -15.02
CA VAL A 488 -4.03 -17.37 -14.44
C VAL A 488 -5.31 -16.87 -15.10
N THR A 489 -5.41 -16.95 -16.43
CA THR A 489 -6.63 -16.55 -17.17
C THR A 489 -7.84 -17.38 -16.77
N GLU A 490 -7.67 -18.71 -16.68
CA GLU A 490 -8.74 -19.62 -16.24
C GLU A 490 -9.14 -19.36 -14.79
N GLY A 491 -8.17 -19.17 -13.89
CA GLY A 491 -8.36 -18.82 -12.49
C GLY A 491 -9.17 -17.54 -12.35
N ARG A 492 -8.76 -16.48 -13.03
CA ARG A 492 -9.44 -15.18 -13.02
C ARG A 492 -10.91 -15.30 -13.43
N ARG A 493 -11.21 -16.01 -14.49
CA ARG A 493 -12.59 -16.25 -14.94
C ARG A 493 -13.39 -17.11 -13.96
N ALA A 494 -12.71 -18.05 -13.28
CA ALA A 494 -13.35 -18.95 -12.31
C ALA A 494 -13.78 -18.23 -11.03
N GLU A 495 -13.08 -17.18 -10.59
CA GLU A 495 -13.42 -16.37 -9.41
C GLU A 495 -14.86 -15.83 -9.46
N PHE A 496 -15.33 -15.48 -10.66
CA PHE A 496 -16.67 -14.90 -10.85
C PHE A 496 -17.80 -15.91 -11.01
N LYS A 497 -17.55 -17.21 -10.94
CA LYS A 497 -18.61 -18.25 -11.05
C LYS A 497 -19.70 -18.10 -9.99
N GLY A 498 -19.35 -17.57 -8.81
CA GLY A 498 -20.28 -17.34 -7.70
C GLY A 498 -21.16 -16.10 -7.86
N PHE A 499 -20.88 -15.24 -8.83
CA PHE A 499 -21.66 -14.03 -9.07
C PHE A 499 -22.82 -14.36 -10.02
N ALA A 500 -24.05 -14.00 -9.62
CA ALA A 500 -25.25 -14.34 -10.41
C ALA A 500 -25.17 -13.82 -11.86
N ALA A 501 -24.58 -12.66 -12.10
CA ALA A 501 -24.35 -12.09 -13.42
C ALA A 501 -23.41 -12.93 -14.28
N PHE A 502 -22.52 -13.74 -13.70
CA PHE A 502 -21.50 -14.53 -14.38
C PHE A 502 -21.73 -16.05 -14.26
N ALA A 503 -22.96 -16.46 -13.95
CA ALA A 503 -23.37 -17.87 -13.99
C ALA A 503 -23.25 -18.46 -15.41
N ASP A 504 -23.43 -17.63 -16.45
CA ASP A 504 -23.28 -17.99 -17.85
C ASP A 504 -21.79 -18.07 -18.26
N ALA A 505 -21.40 -19.13 -18.99
CA ALA A 505 -20.04 -19.34 -19.44
C ALA A 505 -19.61 -18.30 -20.49
N ASP A 506 -20.50 -17.95 -21.44
CA ASP A 506 -20.20 -17.00 -22.52
C ASP A 506 -19.90 -15.61 -21.92
N LEU A 507 -20.58 -15.23 -20.84
CA LEU A 507 -20.34 -13.95 -20.17
C LEU A 507 -19.00 -13.96 -19.41
N ARG A 508 -18.63 -15.09 -18.78
CA ARG A 508 -17.31 -15.23 -18.16
C ARG A 508 -16.17 -15.16 -19.17
N ASP A 509 -16.38 -15.72 -20.36
CA ASP A 509 -15.38 -15.68 -21.44
C ASP A 509 -15.19 -14.26 -22.01
N SER A 510 -16.16 -13.35 -21.77
CA SER A 510 -16.01 -11.92 -22.12
C SER A 510 -15.14 -11.13 -21.13
N ILE A 511 -14.80 -11.68 -19.96
CA ILE A 511 -13.85 -11.06 -19.02
C ILE A 511 -12.49 -10.95 -19.72
N PRO A 512 -11.88 -9.75 -19.75
CA PRO A 512 -10.61 -9.54 -20.43
C PRO A 512 -9.54 -10.55 -19.99
N ASP A 513 -8.77 -11.03 -20.96
CA ASP A 513 -7.64 -11.91 -20.68
C ASP A 513 -6.53 -11.12 -19.98
N PRO A 514 -6.13 -11.48 -18.75
CA PRO A 514 -5.05 -10.81 -18.04
C PRO A 514 -3.72 -10.82 -18.78
N GLN A 515 -3.46 -11.83 -19.63
CA GLN A 515 -2.20 -11.97 -20.37
C GLN A 515 -2.16 -11.11 -21.64
N ALA A 516 -3.31 -10.57 -22.06
CA ALA A 516 -3.36 -9.78 -23.28
C ALA A 516 -2.76 -8.38 -23.08
N GLU A 517 -1.86 -7.97 -23.99
CA GLU A 517 -1.29 -6.62 -24.00
C GLU A 517 -2.38 -5.54 -24.07
N SER A 518 -3.50 -5.83 -24.74
CA SER A 518 -4.65 -4.93 -24.81
C SER A 518 -5.30 -4.66 -23.46
N THR A 519 -5.27 -5.63 -22.52
CA THR A 519 -5.80 -5.48 -21.15
C THR A 519 -4.97 -4.47 -20.36
N PHE A 520 -3.65 -4.56 -20.46
CA PHE A 520 -2.74 -3.57 -19.89
C PHE A 520 -2.96 -2.17 -20.50
N HIS A 521 -3.01 -2.08 -21.84
CA HIS A 521 -3.18 -0.80 -22.51
C HIS A 521 -4.54 -0.15 -22.22
N ALA A 522 -5.61 -0.93 -22.08
CA ALA A 522 -6.93 -0.43 -21.72
C ALA A 522 -6.98 0.18 -20.30
N SER A 523 -6.02 -0.17 -19.45
CA SER A 523 -5.90 0.36 -18.07
C SER A 523 -5.10 1.66 -17.98
N LYS A 524 -4.47 2.12 -19.08
CA LYS A 524 -3.71 3.38 -19.10
C LYS A 524 -4.65 4.58 -19.03
N LEU A 525 -4.35 5.53 -18.12
CA LEU A 525 -5.16 6.74 -17.96
C LEU A 525 -5.07 7.66 -19.17
N ASP A 526 -6.20 8.23 -19.55
CA ASP A 526 -6.25 9.42 -20.42
C ASP A 526 -6.21 10.68 -19.57
N LEU A 527 -5.02 11.25 -19.38
CA LEU A 527 -4.83 12.44 -18.54
C LEU A 527 -5.48 13.71 -19.10
N ALA A 528 -5.91 13.71 -20.39
CA ALA A 528 -6.65 14.84 -20.97
C ALA A 528 -8.07 14.95 -20.38
N GLU A 529 -8.58 13.88 -19.77
CA GLU A 529 -9.88 13.90 -19.08
C GLU A 529 -9.90 14.84 -17.88
N ARG A 530 -8.76 15.25 -17.32
CA ARG A 530 -8.69 16.30 -16.28
C ARG A 530 -9.30 17.62 -16.77
N GLU A 531 -9.15 17.95 -18.05
CA GLU A 531 -9.75 19.14 -18.64
C GLU A 531 -11.22 18.91 -18.99
N THR A 532 -11.56 17.75 -19.53
CA THR A 532 -12.94 17.38 -19.88
C THR A 532 -13.82 17.31 -18.65
N ASN A 533 -13.30 16.75 -17.56
CA ASN A 533 -13.97 16.57 -16.27
C ASN A 533 -13.52 17.63 -15.23
N ALA A 534 -13.16 18.84 -15.68
CA ALA A 534 -12.62 19.90 -14.83
C ALA A 534 -13.51 20.27 -13.62
N GLY A 535 -14.81 19.99 -13.69
CA GLY A 535 -15.73 20.22 -12.58
C GLY A 535 -15.43 19.34 -11.38
N ILE A 536 -15.36 18.02 -11.60
CA ILE A 536 -15.06 17.06 -10.52
C ILE A 536 -13.61 17.22 -10.05
N TYR A 537 -12.66 17.46 -10.96
CA TYR A 537 -11.26 17.72 -10.60
C TYR A 537 -11.13 18.92 -9.67
N ARG A 538 -11.82 20.02 -9.97
CA ARG A 538 -11.85 21.21 -9.10
C ARG A 538 -12.50 20.94 -7.74
N LEU A 539 -13.53 20.07 -7.69
CA LEU A 539 -14.12 19.67 -6.43
C LEU A 539 -13.10 19.00 -5.51
N TYR A 540 -12.29 18.07 -6.05
CA TYR A 540 -11.23 17.42 -5.29
C TYR A 540 -10.18 18.42 -4.80
N GLN A 541 -9.74 19.37 -5.66
CA GLN A 541 -8.80 20.43 -5.26
C GLN A 541 -9.34 21.28 -4.11
N ASP A 542 -10.61 21.69 -4.19
CA ASP A 542 -11.23 22.53 -3.16
C ASP A 542 -11.43 21.76 -1.85
N LEU A 543 -11.83 20.48 -1.91
CA LEU A 543 -11.97 19.61 -0.74
C LEU A 543 -10.64 19.35 -0.03
N LEU A 544 -9.58 19.05 -0.80
CA LEU A 544 -8.24 18.84 -0.25
C LEU A 544 -7.63 20.13 0.30
N THR A 545 -7.92 21.28 -0.33
CA THR A 545 -7.56 22.59 0.20
C THR A 545 -8.25 22.85 1.54
N LEU A 546 -9.55 22.57 1.64
CA LEU A 546 -10.30 22.69 2.90
C LEU A 546 -9.76 21.76 3.97
N ARG A 547 -9.47 20.49 3.62
CA ARG A 547 -8.88 19.53 4.55
C ARG A 547 -7.56 20.03 5.14
N ARG A 548 -6.71 20.65 4.32
CA ARG A 548 -5.40 21.15 4.74
C ARG A 548 -5.48 22.45 5.51
N ASP A 549 -6.28 23.42 5.04
CA ASP A 549 -6.19 24.83 5.47
C ASP A 549 -7.25 25.21 6.51
N ASP A 550 -8.37 24.47 6.61
CA ASP A 550 -9.39 24.74 7.62
C ASP A 550 -8.96 24.18 8.98
N PRO A 551 -8.86 25.03 10.03
CA PRO A 551 -8.30 24.63 11.32
C PRO A 551 -9.11 23.56 12.06
N VAL A 552 -10.34 23.28 11.65
CA VAL A 552 -11.17 22.20 12.22
C VAL A 552 -11.00 20.92 11.41
N LEU A 553 -10.93 21.05 10.07
CA LEU A 553 -10.85 19.88 9.17
C LEU A 553 -9.43 19.30 9.09
N ALA A 554 -8.39 20.08 9.44
CA ALA A 554 -7.01 19.61 9.48
C ALA A 554 -6.70 18.68 10.66
N ILE A 555 -7.60 18.56 11.64
CA ILE A 555 -7.37 17.76 12.84
C ILE A 555 -7.82 16.32 12.63
N SER A 556 -6.98 15.35 12.98
CA SER A 556 -7.28 13.90 12.87
C SER A 556 -7.65 13.27 14.22
N ASP A 557 -7.98 14.09 15.23
CA ASP A 557 -8.42 13.60 16.54
C ASP A 557 -9.88 13.13 16.49
N ARG A 558 -10.09 11.84 16.67
CA ARG A 558 -11.41 11.20 16.69
C ARG A 558 -12.37 11.83 17.71
N THR A 559 -11.86 12.27 18.85
CA THR A 559 -12.70 12.88 19.91
C THR A 559 -13.32 14.21 19.50
N THR A 560 -12.81 14.81 18.42
CA THR A 560 -13.29 16.07 17.84
C THR A 560 -14.30 15.86 16.71
N SER A 561 -14.58 14.61 16.36
CA SER A 561 -15.47 14.22 15.26
C SER A 561 -16.63 13.36 15.76
N GLN A 562 -17.80 13.50 15.15
CA GLN A 562 -18.94 12.62 15.38
C GLN A 562 -19.78 12.51 14.12
N ALA A 563 -20.12 11.29 13.72
CA ALA A 563 -21.01 11.00 12.59
C ALA A 563 -22.38 10.49 13.05
N GLY A 564 -23.37 10.62 12.20
CA GLY A 564 -24.71 10.09 12.47
C GLY A 564 -25.63 10.09 11.25
N PRO A 565 -26.59 9.15 11.19
CA PRO A 565 -27.60 9.16 10.16
C PRO A 565 -28.54 10.33 10.35
N VAL A 566 -28.87 11.06 9.27
CA VAL A 566 -29.84 12.15 9.26
C VAL A 566 -30.98 11.92 8.25
N GLY A 567 -31.08 10.71 7.75
CA GLY A 567 -32.06 10.19 6.82
C GLY A 567 -31.68 8.80 6.34
N ALA A 568 -32.57 8.14 5.64
CA ALA A 568 -32.34 6.79 5.14
C ALA A 568 -31.15 6.70 4.18
N ARG A 569 -30.79 7.81 3.54
CA ARG A 569 -29.68 7.91 2.58
C ARG A 569 -28.82 9.17 2.79
N ALA A 570 -28.78 9.70 4.04
CA ALA A 570 -27.95 10.86 4.34
C ALA A 570 -27.18 10.66 5.67
N VAL A 571 -25.92 11.04 5.66
CA VAL A 571 -24.99 11.00 6.80
C VAL A 571 -24.58 12.43 7.13
N ALA A 572 -24.61 12.80 8.40
CA ALA A 572 -24.01 14.02 8.92
C ALA A 572 -22.69 13.69 9.62
N LEU A 573 -21.68 14.53 9.41
CA LEU A 573 -20.41 14.52 10.10
C LEU A 573 -20.19 15.89 10.75
N VAL A 574 -20.09 15.92 12.06
CA VAL A 574 -19.80 17.12 12.85
C VAL A 574 -18.35 17.07 13.29
N ARG A 575 -17.58 18.12 12.99
CA ARG A 575 -16.20 18.28 13.43
C ARG A 575 -16.05 19.56 14.24
N ARG A 576 -15.20 19.55 15.26
CA ARG A 576 -15.03 20.68 16.17
C ARG A 576 -13.56 20.87 16.58
N HIS A 577 -13.18 22.13 16.78
CA HIS A 577 -11.92 22.48 17.42
C HIS A 577 -12.14 23.75 18.26
N GLY A 578 -12.03 23.64 19.59
CA GLY A 578 -12.48 24.71 20.49
C GLY A 578 -13.97 25.03 20.25
N ASP A 579 -14.26 26.31 20.03
CA ASP A 579 -15.62 26.80 19.73
C ASP A 579 -15.98 26.73 18.23
N ALA A 580 -15.01 26.42 17.37
CA ALA A 580 -15.24 26.31 15.92
C ALA A 580 -15.87 24.97 15.55
N HIS A 581 -16.93 25.01 14.77
CA HIS A 581 -17.67 23.82 14.32
C HIS A 581 -17.77 23.77 12.80
N ARG A 582 -17.74 22.54 12.27
CA ARG A 582 -18.04 22.22 10.86
C ARG A 582 -19.11 21.14 10.84
N LEU A 583 -20.11 21.33 10.00
CA LEU A 583 -21.14 20.34 9.72
C LEU A 583 -21.09 19.98 8.25
N MET A 584 -20.81 18.75 7.95
CA MET A 584 -20.96 18.19 6.62
C MET A 584 -22.19 17.29 6.58
N ILE A 585 -22.97 17.35 5.51
CA ILE A 585 -24.06 16.41 5.22
C ILE A 585 -23.85 15.84 3.82
N ALA A 586 -23.70 14.52 3.71
CA ALA A 586 -23.69 13.78 2.47
C ALA A 586 -25.05 13.12 2.26
N ASN A 587 -25.79 13.52 1.24
CA ASN A 587 -27.09 12.99 0.87
C ASN A 587 -26.99 12.20 -0.44
N PHE A 588 -27.19 10.91 -0.37
CA PHE A 588 -27.16 9.99 -1.51
C PHE A 588 -28.54 9.71 -2.11
N GLY A 589 -29.59 10.34 -1.58
CA GLY A 589 -30.99 10.13 -1.93
C GLY A 589 -31.67 11.33 -2.60
N ALA A 590 -32.99 11.40 -2.46
CA ALA A 590 -33.78 12.55 -2.85
C ALA A 590 -33.46 13.79 -2.00
N ALA A 591 -33.93 14.96 -2.42
CA ALA A 591 -33.82 16.18 -1.61
C ALA A 591 -34.43 15.97 -0.21
N LEU A 592 -33.76 16.51 0.79
CA LEU A 592 -34.06 16.25 2.20
C LEU A 592 -34.20 17.57 2.98
N THR A 593 -35.25 17.67 3.80
CA THR A 593 -35.40 18.72 4.79
C THR A 593 -35.26 18.10 6.17
N ILE A 594 -34.29 18.56 6.95
CA ILE A 594 -33.94 18.03 8.26
C ILE A 594 -34.31 19.07 9.31
N ARG A 595 -35.22 18.73 10.21
CA ARG A 595 -35.42 19.52 11.43
C ARG A 595 -34.31 19.18 12.41
N VAL A 596 -33.50 20.16 12.78
CA VAL A 596 -32.32 19.97 13.63
C VAL A 596 -32.65 19.30 14.96
N ALA A 597 -33.81 19.70 15.57
CA ALA A 597 -34.27 19.12 16.82
C ALA A 597 -34.63 17.62 16.74
N ASP A 598 -35.02 17.14 15.55
CA ASP A 598 -35.43 15.73 15.36
C ASP A 598 -34.25 14.77 15.11
N ALA A 599 -33.06 15.30 14.85
CA ALA A 599 -31.85 14.52 14.62
C ALA A 599 -30.92 14.58 15.84
N PRO A 600 -30.70 13.48 16.59
CA PRO A 600 -29.97 13.49 17.87
C PRO A 600 -28.58 14.11 17.81
N LEU A 601 -27.82 13.87 16.72
CA LEU A 601 -26.53 14.47 16.50
C LEU A 601 -26.63 15.98 16.30
N LEU A 602 -27.54 16.42 15.45
CA LEU A 602 -27.70 17.83 15.06
C LEU A 602 -28.34 18.68 16.17
N ALA A 603 -29.19 18.09 17.01
CA ALA A 603 -29.79 18.78 18.15
C ALA A 603 -28.75 19.32 19.15
N ARG A 604 -27.54 18.75 19.14
CA ARG A 604 -26.41 19.18 19.98
C ARG A 604 -25.56 20.30 19.36
N LEU A 605 -25.87 20.71 18.13
CA LEU A 605 -25.15 21.80 17.47
C LEU A 605 -25.38 23.12 18.22
N PRO A 606 -24.31 23.92 18.40
CA PRO A 606 -24.45 25.23 19.04
C PRO A 606 -25.39 26.14 18.23
N GLU A 607 -25.99 27.11 18.93
CA GLU A 607 -26.75 28.19 18.31
C GLU A 607 -25.80 29.14 17.59
N GLY A 608 -26.29 29.79 16.55
CA GLY A 608 -25.52 30.78 15.79
C GLY A 608 -25.86 30.76 14.30
N ALA A 609 -25.18 31.61 13.56
CA ALA A 609 -25.31 31.67 12.11
C ALA A 609 -24.41 30.59 11.45
N TRP A 610 -25.07 29.66 10.78
CA TRP A 610 -24.36 28.65 10.00
C TRP A 610 -24.27 29.07 8.53
N GLU A 611 -23.05 29.23 8.07
CA GLU A 611 -22.74 29.65 6.70
C GLU A 611 -22.34 28.45 5.85
N ARG A 612 -22.82 28.40 4.62
CA ARG A 612 -22.40 27.40 3.64
C ARG A 612 -20.97 27.71 3.17
N VAL A 613 -20.09 26.72 3.27
CA VAL A 613 -18.70 26.79 2.79
C VAL A 613 -18.57 26.22 1.38
N LEU A 614 -19.17 25.02 1.16
CA LEU A 614 -19.09 24.29 -0.11
C LEU A 614 -20.35 23.49 -0.33
N SER A 615 -20.73 23.31 -1.60
CA SER A 615 -21.71 22.30 -2.01
C SER A 615 -21.28 21.65 -3.33
N THR A 616 -21.42 20.33 -3.41
CA THR A 616 -21.17 19.58 -4.66
C THR A 616 -22.15 19.96 -5.78
N THR A 617 -23.25 20.67 -5.45
CA THR A 617 -24.21 21.19 -6.44
C THR A 617 -23.81 22.52 -7.05
N ASP A 618 -22.72 23.15 -6.61
CA ASP A 618 -22.25 24.41 -7.20
C ASP A 618 -21.89 24.24 -8.68
N GLY A 619 -22.30 25.20 -9.51
CA GLY A 619 -22.08 25.14 -10.98
C GLY A 619 -20.60 25.02 -11.36
N ARG A 620 -19.67 25.51 -10.54
CA ARG A 620 -18.22 25.39 -10.77
C ARG A 620 -17.71 23.93 -10.72
N TYR A 621 -18.49 23.03 -10.13
CA TYR A 621 -18.23 21.59 -10.09
C TYR A 621 -19.04 20.78 -11.10
N GLY A 622 -19.80 21.45 -11.98
CA GLY A 622 -20.75 20.83 -12.90
C GLY A 622 -22.12 20.52 -12.27
N GLY A 623 -22.37 20.98 -11.05
CA GLY A 623 -23.64 20.79 -10.37
C GLY A 623 -24.76 21.67 -10.90
N PRO A 624 -26.04 21.37 -10.54
CA PRO A 624 -27.23 22.08 -11.02
C PRO A 624 -27.41 23.49 -10.44
N GLY A 625 -26.55 23.95 -9.53
CA GLY A 625 -26.66 25.26 -8.88
C GLY A 625 -27.72 25.34 -7.77
N THR A 626 -28.30 24.22 -7.34
CA THR A 626 -29.22 24.20 -6.20
C THR A 626 -28.47 24.48 -4.89
N VAL A 627 -29.02 25.35 -4.06
CA VAL A 627 -28.33 25.86 -2.86
C VAL A 627 -28.85 25.14 -1.61
N PRO A 628 -27.98 24.39 -0.89
CA PRO A 628 -28.33 23.93 0.46
C PRO A 628 -28.42 25.12 1.42
N ALA A 629 -29.31 25.02 2.40
CA ALA A 629 -29.54 26.10 3.36
C ALA A 629 -29.62 25.56 4.79
N PHE A 630 -29.08 26.35 5.73
CA PHE A 630 -29.26 26.15 7.16
C PHE A 630 -29.96 27.41 7.69
N THR A 631 -31.20 27.28 8.13
CA THR A 631 -32.10 28.42 8.47
C THR A 631 -32.78 28.22 9.82
N GLY A 632 -33.43 29.28 10.33
CA GLY A 632 -34.17 29.26 11.59
C GLY A 632 -33.29 29.46 12.83
N SER A 633 -33.92 29.45 14.00
CA SER A 633 -33.28 29.58 15.31
C SER A 633 -33.97 28.68 16.33
N GLY A 634 -33.31 28.37 17.45
CA GLY A 634 -33.82 27.47 18.49
C GLY A 634 -34.28 26.13 17.91
N ASP A 635 -35.40 25.61 18.37
CA ASP A 635 -36.01 24.36 17.89
C ASP A 635 -36.56 24.45 16.45
N GLY A 636 -36.69 25.67 15.90
CA GLY A 636 -37.12 25.90 14.52
C GLY A 636 -36.00 25.82 13.48
N ARG A 637 -34.79 25.42 13.84
CA ARG A 637 -33.67 25.24 12.90
C ARG A 637 -33.97 24.14 11.90
N VAL A 638 -33.68 24.42 10.62
CA VAL A 638 -33.91 23.51 9.49
C VAL A 638 -32.73 23.53 8.57
N ILE A 639 -32.36 22.36 8.08
CA ILE A 639 -31.32 22.20 7.04
C ILE A 639 -31.99 21.60 5.80
N GLU A 640 -31.85 22.30 4.67
CA GLU A 640 -32.27 21.83 3.37
C GLU A 640 -31.06 21.34 2.58
N VAL A 641 -31.10 20.08 2.16
CA VAL A 641 -30.00 19.44 1.40
C VAL A 641 -30.56 18.95 0.07
N PRO A 642 -30.01 19.42 -1.05
CA PRO A 642 -30.42 18.95 -2.38
C PRO A 642 -30.27 17.42 -2.54
N ALA A 643 -30.95 16.86 -3.53
CA ALA A 643 -30.79 15.46 -3.89
C ALA A 643 -29.35 15.15 -4.32
N ARG A 644 -28.84 14.00 -3.92
CA ARG A 644 -27.55 13.46 -4.36
C ARG A 644 -26.43 14.51 -4.31
N SER A 645 -26.19 15.03 -3.11
CA SER A 645 -25.24 16.12 -2.90
C SER A 645 -24.56 16.04 -1.54
N ALA A 646 -23.43 16.73 -1.43
CA ALA A 646 -22.83 17.04 -0.14
C ALA A 646 -22.75 18.55 0.08
N ALA A 647 -22.93 18.95 1.34
CA ALA A 647 -22.82 20.34 1.76
C ALA A 647 -21.99 20.46 3.03
N LEU A 648 -21.09 21.42 3.06
CA LEU A 648 -20.29 21.79 4.22
C LEU A 648 -20.75 23.15 4.73
N PHE A 649 -21.03 23.22 6.03
CA PHE A 649 -21.37 24.44 6.75
C PHE A 649 -20.34 24.71 7.85
N ARG A 650 -20.10 25.98 8.15
CA ARG A 650 -19.35 26.45 9.32
C ARG A 650 -20.20 27.30 10.22
N LEU A 651 -20.00 27.21 11.52
CA LEU A 651 -20.52 28.15 12.48
C LEU A 651 -19.70 29.44 12.37
N GLY A 652 -20.39 30.58 12.16
CA GLY A 652 -19.80 31.91 12.05
C GLY A 652 -19.34 32.48 13.40
#